data_515b4cf965fbd9179bcb6ff3bf65914a
#
_entry.id   515b4cf965fbd9179bcb6ff3bf65914a
#
_cell.length_a   1.000
_cell.length_b   1.000
_cell.length_c   1.000
_cell.angle_alpha   90.00
_cell.angle_beta   90.00
_cell.angle_gamma   90.00
#
_symmetry.space_group_name_H-M   'P 1'
#
loop_
_entity.id
_entity.type
_entity.pdbx_description
1 polymer ?
#
loop_
_entity_poly.entity_id
_entity_poly.type
_entity_poly.pdbx_seq_one_letter_code
_entity_poly.pdbx_strand_id
1 'polypeptide(L)'
;MLEAVATAAPATRRESRTLVAVFSATLFLSAFLMFLVEPMIARMVLPLLGGAASVWNTCLVFFQTVLLCGYAYAHGAPALLGPRRHAIIHAVVMLAPLLLLPIGLSADTPPPTANPAGWLLLTLLATIGLPFFALSTSAAVLQKWYAATDDAGARDPYFLYAASNLGSFAALVAYPLVVERTLRLREQAQLWTVGYAVLACMTIACAALMWRRGGAASARAATWKIAEAAEAIGWGRRARWTALAFVPSSLLLAVTSYMSTDVASVPLLWMVPLCVYLATFIVAFSPSAANARCLAVRFMPLAIIVLTLVLIAQMNQPATVVIPLHLLVFAVVALACHGAVADDRPSSSRLTEFYFWLSLGGMLGGLFNALLAPVIFRGIVEYPIVLVAACLVVRGTPAAAAAFKETWRRDLAWVALVAAIAVASVLVNNRFGSSSRFLILGAAVPGLLAFRMQRHPRRFAGCVAALLISGTLVQSPFGRAVYAERTFFGVYRVRVDEQLHYRFMFHGPTLHGMQSMLPERRGVSLSYFHPSGPIGQVFAGAPQATAAREIGVVGLGVGSLASYVRADQRWTFFEIDPAVERVARDSRYFTYLEDCGARCTVAIGDARVSLGRSRPQQFGMIILDAFSSDAIPIHLLTREALALYLARLAPGGIIALHISNLHLSLSPVLGRLAADQGLVALWQREAATAGSFTDGKFPSEWMVLARDRADFGALGSDPRWKPPVVAETTPLWTDDFSNILSVLR
;
A
#
# COMPACT_ATOMS: atom_id res chain seq x y z
N MET A 1 -51.79 16.25 45.34
CA MET A 1 -50.86 15.15 45.25
C MET A 1 -49.78 15.49 44.21
N LEU A 2 -48.82 16.31 44.66
CA LEU A 2 -47.64 16.75 43.89
C LEU A 2 -46.46 16.10 44.58
N GLU A 3 -46.09 14.86 44.16
CA GLU A 3 -44.89 14.20 44.66
C GLU A 3 -43.74 14.37 43.74
N ALA A 4 -42.77 15.10 44.24
CA ALA A 4 -41.32 14.91 44.11
C ALA A 4 -40.79 14.33 42.81
N VAL A 5 -40.58 15.19 41.84
CA VAL A 5 -39.46 15.02 40.88
C VAL A 5 -38.19 15.28 41.64
N ALA A 6 -37.50 14.23 42.08
CA ALA A 6 -36.16 14.33 42.64
C ALA A 6 -35.26 14.90 41.56
N THR A 7 -35.03 16.19 41.57
CA THR A 7 -33.99 16.87 40.78
C THR A 7 -32.64 16.39 41.30
N ALA A 8 -32.01 15.45 40.55
CA ALA A 8 -30.63 15.12 40.81
C ALA A 8 -29.79 16.42 40.80
N ALA A 9 -29.05 16.64 41.85
CA ALA A 9 -28.17 17.82 41.98
C ALA A 9 -27.23 17.86 40.74
N PRO A 10 -26.97 19.04 40.15
CA PRO A 10 -26.06 19.14 38.99
C PRO A 10 -24.68 18.63 39.42
N ALA A 11 -24.11 17.75 38.56
CA ALA A 11 -22.80 17.17 38.79
C ALA A 11 -21.76 18.24 39.14
N THR A 12 -20.93 18.00 40.16
CA THR A 12 -19.90 18.94 40.50
C THR A 12 -18.94 19.13 39.35
N ARG A 13 -18.36 20.31 39.18
CA ARG A 13 -17.41 20.63 38.09
C ARG A 13 -16.24 19.65 38.02
N ARG A 14 -15.85 19.05 39.15
CA ARG A 14 -14.81 18.01 39.26
C ARG A 14 -15.28 16.66 38.68
N GLU A 15 -16.50 16.27 38.95
CA GLU A 15 -17.09 15.00 38.47
C GLU A 15 -17.34 15.03 36.95
N SER A 16 -17.77 16.18 36.42
CA SER A 16 -17.89 16.39 34.97
C SER A 16 -16.53 16.24 34.27
N ARG A 17 -15.46 16.86 34.80
CA ARG A 17 -14.10 16.72 34.25
C ARG A 17 -13.59 15.28 34.27
N THR A 18 -13.86 14.53 35.35
CA THR A 18 -13.46 13.12 35.44
C THR A 18 -14.18 12.26 34.39
N LEU A 19 -15.47 12.47 34.19
CA LEU A 19 -16.26 11.76 33.18
C LEU A 19 -15.70 12.01 31.79
N VAL A 20 -15.52 13.27 31.43
CA VAL A 20 -14.92 13.66 30.10
C VAL A 20 -13.53 13.03 29.92
N ALA A 21 -12.69 13.06 30.96
CA ALA A 21 -11.33 12.51 30.89
C ALA A 21 -11.34 10.98 30.64
N VAL A 22 -12.19 10.23 31.35
CA VAL A 22 -12.29 8.77 31.20
C VAL A 22 -12.78 8.40 29.78
N PHE A 23 -13.86 9.05 29.31
CA PHE A 23 -14.35 8.77 27.93
C PHE A 23 -13.35 9.19 26.89
N SER A 24 -12.69 10.33 27.02
CA SER A 24 -11.66 10.79 26.07
C SER A 24 -10.44 9.87 26.06
N ALA A 25 -9.95 9.44 27.23
CA ALA A 25 -8.82 8.51 27.33
C ALA A 25 -9.16 7.13 26.74
N THR A 26 -10.39 6.63 26.97
CA THR A 26 -10.85 5.36 26.39
C THR A 26 -10.92 5.43 24.87
N LEU A 27 -11.43 6.54 24.32
CA LEU A 27 -11.50 6.76 22.88
C LEU A 27 -10.11 6.93 22.26
N PHE A 28 -9.23 7.67 22.93
CA PHE A 28 -7.83 7.80 22.50
C PHE A 28 -7.15 6.42 22.42
N LEU A 29 -7.24 5.63 23.50
CA LEU A 29 -6.61 4.31 23.56
C LEU A 29 -7.20 3.35 22.53
N SER A 30 -8.52 3.33 22.35
CA SER A 30 -9.18 2.50 21.34
C SER A 30 -8.70 2.83 19.93
N ALA A 31 -8.65 4.11 19.58
CA ALA A 31 -8.18 4.56 18.26
C ALA A 31 -6.68 4.32 18.08
N PHE A 32 -5.88 4.52 19.14
CA PHE A 32 -4.45 4.23 19.13
C PHE A 32 -4.17 2.75 18.84
N LEU A 33 -4.84 1.83 19.54
CA LEU A 33 -4.69 0.39 19.32
C LEU A 33 -5.20 -0.05 17.94
N MET A 34 -6.29 0.56 17.47
CA MET A 34 -6.86 0.26 16.15
C MET A 34 -5.88 0.58 15.02
N PHE A 35 -5.22 1.75 15.05
CA PHE A 35 -4.26 2.15 14.03
C PHE A 35 -2.85 1.62 14.26
N LEU A 36 -2.51 1.16 15.47
CA LEU A 36 -1.24 0.50 15.74
C LEU A 36 -1.22 -0.94 15.19
N VAL A 37 -2.36 -1.63 15.23
CA VAL A 37 -2.43 -3.02 14.78
C VAL A 37 -2.34 -3.17 13.26
N GLU A 38 -2.78 -2.17 12.49
CA GLU A 38 -2.73 -2.22 11.02
C GLU A 38 -1.31 -2.43 10.48
N PRO A 39 -0.31 -1.59 10.79
CA PRO A 39 1.06 -1.81 10.34
C PRO A 39 1.74 -3.02 11.00
N MET A 40 1.38 -3.37 12.24
CA MET A 40 1.88 -4.57 12.89
C MET A 40 1.46 -5.84 12.12
N ILE A 41 0.18 -5.96 11.78
CA ILE A 41 -0.33 -7.07 10.95
C ILE A 41 0.31 -7.06 9.56
N ALA A 42 0.42 -5.89 8.94
CA ALA A 42 1.08 -5.75 7.65
C ALA A 42 2.52 -6.31 7.67
N ARG A 43 3.27 -6.05 8.75
CA ARG A 43 4.60 -6.63 8.98
C ARG A 43 4.60 -8.14 9.18
N MET A 44 3.60 -8.67 9.90
CA MET A 44 3.44 -10.11 10.11
C MET A 44 3.10 -10.85 8.80
N VAL A 45 2.36 -10.23 7.89
CA VAL A 45 1.97 -10.79 6.58
C VAL A 45 3.12 -10.75 5.57
N LEU A 46 4.05 -9.81 5.71
CA LEU A 46 5.15 -9.59 4.76
C LEU A 46 5.93 -10.88 4.41
N PRO A 47 6.30 -11.75 5.35
CA PRO A 47 6.99 -13.01 5.04
C PRO A 47 6.14 -14.02 4.27
N LEU A 48 4.82 -13.88 4.25
CA LEU A 48 3.89 -14.85 3.66
C LEU A 48 3.51 -14.51 2.22
N LEU A 49 3.43 -13.20 1.88
CA LEU A 49 2.94 -12.69 0.60
C LEU A 49 3.86 -11.65 -0.06
N GLY A 50 4.99 -11.34 0.56
CA GLY A 50 5.90 -10.31 0.07
C GLY A 50 5.39 -8.89 0.31
N GLY A 51 6.11 -7.90 -0.24
CA GLY A 51 5.86 -6.46 -0.04
C GLY A 51 5.03 -5.78 -1.14
N ALA A 52 4.22 -6.52 -1.90
CA ALA A 52 3.42 -5.95 -2.98
C ALA A 52 2.35 -4.97 -2.46
N ALA A 53 2.07 -3.90 -3.23
CA ALA A 53 1.05 -2.90 -2.87
C ALA A 53 -0.35 -3.52 -2.66
N SER A 54 -0.68 -4.59 -3.36
CA SER A 54 -1.93 -5.34 -3.22
C SER A 54 -2.12 -5.99 -1.85
N VAL A 55 -1.02 -6.40 -1.19
CA VAL A 55 -1.08 -6.95 0.18
C VAL A 55 -1.62 -5.87 1.13
N TRP A 56 -1.05 -4.67 1.08
CA TRP A 56 -1.48 -3.54 1.92
C TRP A 56 -2.91 -3.11 1.62
N ASN A 57 -3.25 -3.01 0.34
CA ASN A 57 -4.60 -2.64 -0.09
C ASN A 57 -5.64 -3.66 0.38
N THR A 58 -5.31 -4.95 0.33
CA THR A 58 -6.20 -6.02 0.82
C THR A 58 -6.38 -5.93 2.35
N CYS A 59 -5.30 -5.68 3.11
CA CYS A 59 -5.39 -5.43 4.55
C CYS A 59 -6.27 -4.22 4.85
N LEU A 60 -6.10 -3.10 4.14
CA LEU A 60 -6.91 -1.90 4.33
C LEU A 60 -8.40 -2.14 4.05
N VAL A 61 -8.73 -2.90 2.99
CA VAL A 61 -10.14 -3.28 2.71
C VAL A 61 -10.72 -4.14 3.82
N PHE A 62 -9.96 -5.09 4.34
CA PHE A 62 -10.37 -5.87 5.50
C PHE A 62 -10.70 -4.97 6.69
N PHE A 63 -9.81 -4.07 7.08
CA PHE A 63 -10.01 -3.15 8.20
C PHE A 63 -11.20 -2.22 7.96
N GLN A 64 -11.36 -1.66 6.77
CA GLN A 64 -12.51 -0.82 6.40
C GLN A 64 -13.83 -1.60 6.44
N THR A 65 -13.84 -2.88 6.04
CA THR A 65 -15.03 -3.74 6.07
C THR A 65 -15.44 -4.05 7.52
N VAL A 66 -14.48 -4.41 8.36
CA VAL A 66 -14.76 -4.68 9.77
C VAL A 66 -15.18 -3.40 10.51
N LEU A 67 -14.59 -2.24 10.16
CA LEU A 67 -15.01 -0.94 10.67
C LEU A 67 -16.48 -0.64 10.33
N LEU A 68 -16.90 -0.90 9.08
CA LEU A 68 -18.30 -0.76 8.66
C LEU A 68 -19.23 -1.68 9.49
N CYS A 69 -18.82 -2.94 9.72
CA CYS A 69 -19.57 -3.86 10.58
C CYS A 69 -19.69 -3.33 12.01
N GLY A 70 -18.62 -2.73 12.55
CA GLY A 70 -18.63 -2.09 13.86
C GLY A 70 -19.60 -0.90 13.96
N TYR A 71 -19.63 -0.05 12.95
CA TYR A 71 -20.60 1.06 12.88
C TYR A 71 -22.02 0.57 12.68
N ALA A 72 -22.24 -0.48 11.89
CA ALA A 72 -23.56 -1.11 11.75
C ALA A 72 -24.07 -1.67 13.08
N TYR A 73 -23.19 -2.35 13.83
CA TYR A 73 -23.49 -2.80 15.20
C TYR A 73 -23.83 -1.63 16.13
N ALA A 74 -23.00 -0.60 16.16
CA ALA A 74 -23.20 0.58 17.02
C ALA A 74 -24.47 1.38 16.67
N HIS A 75 -24.93 1.31 15.41
CA HIS A 75 -26.18 1.91 14.97
C HIS A 75 -27.38 1.05 15.37
N GLY A 76 -27.36 -0.24 15.03
CA GLY A 76 -28.52 -1.14 15.15
C GLY A 76 -28.71 -1.75 16.53
N ALA A 77 -27.66 -2.24 17.19
CA ALA A 77 -27.76 -2.97 18.45
C ALA A 77 -28.40 -2.19 19.60
N PRO A 78 -28.06 -0.89 19.83
CA PRO A 78 -28.73 -0.11 20.89
C PRO A 78 -30.23 0.12 20.65
N ALA A 79 -30.65 0.20 19.37
CA ALA A 79 -32.06 0.38 19.01
C ALA A 79 -32.88 -0.88 19.30
N LEU A 80 -32.29 -2.07 19.09
CA LEU A 80 -32.94 -3.36 19.30
C LEU A 80 -32.94 -3.80 20.77
N LEU A 81 -31.84 -3.56 21.50
CA LEU A 81 -31.59 -4.13 22.84
C LEU A 81 -31.91 -3.15 23.98
N GLY A 82 -31.98 -1.86 23.67
CA GLY A 82 -32.02 -0.81 24.69
C GLY A 82 -30.67 -0.61 25.39
N PRO A 83 -30.47 0.53 26.12
CA PRO A 83 -29.14 0.94 26.58
C PRO A 83 -28.52 -0.02 27.61
N ARG A 84 -29.31 -0.59 28.53
CA ARG A 84 -28.78 -1.49 29.55
C ARG A 84 -28.35 -2.84 29.04
N ARG A 85 -29.20 -3.52 28.22
CA ARG A 85 -28.87 -4.82 27.64
C ARG A 85 -27.72 -4.69 26.65
N HIS A 86 -27.73 -3.61 25.85
CA HIS A 86 -26.63 -3.31 24.94
C HIS A 86 -25.30 -3.19 25.67
N ALA A 87 -25.22 -2.50 26.83
CA ALA A 87 -23.98 -2.34 27.59
C ALA A 87 -23.41 -3.69 28.11
N ILE A 88 -24.29 -4.63 28.53
CA ILE A 88 -23.87 -5.99 28.96
C ILE A 88 -23.33 -6.77 27.78
N ILE A 89 -24.06 -6.81 26.67
CA ILE A 89 -23.64 -7.52 25.45
C ILE A 89 -22.33 -6.91 24.91
N HIS A 90 -22.20 -5.58 24.93
CA HIS A 90 -21.00 -4.92 24.50
C HIS A 90 -19.79 -5.23 25.40
N ALA A 91 -19.98 -5.38 26.72
CA ALA A 91 -18.93 -5.85 27.61
C ALA A 91 -18.45 -7.26 27.22
N VAL A 92 -19.36 -8.17 26.84
CA VAL A 92 -18.99 -9.51 26.31
C VAL A 92 -18.22 -9.38 24.99
N VAL A 93 -18.67 -8.52 24.07
CA VAL A 93 -17.96 -8.25 22.81
C VAL A 93 -16.54 -7.74 23.04
N MET A 94 -16.33 -6.90 24.07
CA MET A 94 -15.01 -6.39 24.44
C MET A 94 -14.13 -7.43 25.16
N LEU A 95 -14.69 -8.38 25.89
CA LEU A 95 -13.94 -9.40 26.62
C LEU A 95 -13.60 -10.62 25.75
N ALA A 96 -14.47 -11.01 24.80
CA ALA A 96 -14.29 -12.20 23.99
C ALA A 96 -12.94 -12.24 23.23
N PRO A 97 -12.40 -11.15 22.65
CA PRO A 97 -11.10 -11.16 21.98
C PRO A 97 -9.93 -11.57 22.87
N LEU A 98 -10.01 -11.36 24.21
CA LEU A 98 -8.94 -11.76 25.14
C LEU A 98 -8.63 -13.27 25.08
N LEU A 99 -9.59 -14.09 24.63
CA LEU A 99 -9.41 -15.54 24.45
C LEU A 99 -8.53 -15.88 23.24
N LEU A 100 -8.38 -14.95 22.29
CA LEU A 100 -7.62 -15.13 21.04
C LEU A 100 -6.26 -14.43 21.05
N LEU A 101 -5.97 -13.64 22.09
CA LEU A 101 -4.74 -12.87 22.23
C LEU A 101 -3.65 -13.67 22.95
N PRO A 102 -2.35 -13.44 22.66
CA PRO A 102 -1.80 -12.43 21.78
C PRO A 102 -1.98 -12.73 20.29
N ILE A 103 -2.00 -11.65 19.45
CA ILE A 103 -2.10 -11.79 17.99
C ILE A 103 -0.88 -12.55 17.47
N GLY A 104 -1.14 -13.57 16.66
CA GLY A 104 -0.11 -14.32 15.94
C GLY A 104 -0.66 -14.85 14.63
N LEU A 105 0.14 -14.82 13.57
CA LEU A 105 -0.18 -15.49 12.32
C LEU A 105 0.43 -16.89 12.34
N SER A 106 -0.34 -17.90 11.91
CA SER A 106 0.22 -19.22 11.61
C SER A 106 1.21 -19.08 10.44
N ALA A 107 2.30 -19.82 10.49
CA ALA A 107 3.35 -19.79 9.47
C ALA A 107 2.95 -20.46 8.13
N ASP A 108 1.69 -20.84 7.98
CA ASP A 108 1.18 -21.46 6.76
C ASP A 108 1.10 -20.44 5.63
N THR A 109 1.82 -20.72 4.55
CA THR A 109 1.75 -19.92 3.33
C THR A 109 0.53 -20.31 2.49
N PRO A 110 0.02 -19.38 1.67
CA PRO A 110 -1.09 -19.70 0.78
C PRO A 110 -0.72 -20.88 -0.14
N PRO A 111 -1.62 -21.84 -0.39
CA PRO A 111 -1.42 -22.85 -1.40
C PRO A 111 -1.14 -22.19 -2.77
N PRO A 112 -0.26 -22.73 -3.62
CA PRO A 112 0.08 -22.15 -4.92
C PRO A 112 -1.12 -21.91 -5.85
N THR A 113 -2.21 -22.67 -5.63
CA THR A 113 -3.46 -22.58 -6.40
C THR A 113 -4.48 -21.62 -5.78
N ALA A 114 -4.25 -21.10 -4.57
CA ALA A 114 -5.19 -20.21 -3.89
C ALA A 114 -5.10 -18.78 -4.43
N ASN A 115 -6.25 -18.08 -4.41
CA ASN A 115 -6.26 -16.64 -4.63
C ASN A 115 -5.62 -15.94 -3.42
N PRO A 116 -4.47 -15.24 -3.58
CA PRO A 116 -3.75 -14.66 -2.44
C PRO A 116 -4.58 -13.65 -1.65
N ALA A 117 -5.42 -12.82 -2.33
CA ALA A 117 -6.28 -11.86 -1.67
C ALA A 117 -7.36 -12.53 -0.81
N GLY A 118 -8.01 -13.56 -1.35
CA GLY A 118 -9.02 -14.33 -0.61
C GLY A 118 -8.42 -15.05 0.60
N TRP A 119 -7.26 -15.67 0.42
CA TRP A 119 -6.54 -16.32 1.52
C TRP A 119 -6.16 -15.31 2.61
N LEU A 120 -5.63 -14.14 2.23
CA LEU A 120 -5.27 -13.07 3.17
C LEU A 120 -6.48 -12.58 3.96
N LEU A 121 -7.63 -12.33 3.30
CA LEU A 121 -8.86 -11.89 3.98
C LEU A 121 -9.35 -12.92 5.01
N LEU A 122 -9.30 -14.21 4.68
CA LEU A 122 -9.68 -15.28 5.62
C LEU A 122 -8.72 -15.39 6.79
N THR A 123 -7.42 -15.29 6.54
CA THR A 123 -6.38 -15.29 7.58
C THR A 123 -6.55 -14.11 8.54
N LEU A 124 -6.78 -12.90 8.02
CA LEU A 124 -7.04 -11.71 8.83
C LEU A 124 -8.34 -11.84 9.64
N LEU A 125 -9.39 -12.42 9.04
CA LEU A 125 -10.65 -12.65 9.76
C LEU A 125 -10.45 -13.60 10.94
N ALA A 126 -9.71 -14.68 10.76
CA ALA A 126 -9.43 -15.66 11.79
C ALA A 126 -8.54 -15.11 12.93
N THR A 127 -7.55 -14.26 12.60
CA THR A 127 -6.52 -13.81 13.56
C THR A 127 -6.88 -12.52 14.27
N ILE A 128 -7.37 -11.51 13.55
CA ILE A 128 -7.63 -10.18 14.10
C ILE A 128 -9.09 -9.73 13.96
N GLY A 129 -9.94 -10.49 13.26
CA GLY A 129 -11.31 -10.07 12.96
C GLY A 129 -12.12 -9.68 14.18
N LEU A 130 -12.15 -10.53 15.20
CA LEU A 130 -12.90 -10.28 16.42
C LEU A 130 -12.29 -9.15 17.27
N PRO A 131 -10.97 -9.12 17.55
CA PRO A 131 -10.34 -7.98 18.23
C PRO A 131 -10.56 -6.64 17.53
N PHE A 132 -10.39 -6.60 16.21
CA PHE A 132 -10.57 -5.37 15.43
C PHE A 132 -12.05 -4.94 15.37
N PHE A 133 -12.98 -5.89 15.27
CA PHE A 133 -14.43 -5.61 15.36
C PHE A 133 -14.77 -4.93 16.69
N ALA A 134 -14.29 -5.45 17.81
CA ALA A 134 -14.52 -4.84 19.12
C ALA A 134 -13.98 -3.41 19.19
N LEU A 135 -12.76 -3.16 18.70
CA LEU A 135 -12.19 -1.81 18.60
C LEU A 135 -13.05 -0.88 17.73
N SER A 136 -13.50 -1.35 16.58
CA SER A 136 -14.23 -0.56 15.59
C SER A 136 -15.60 -0.07 16.09
N THR A 137 -16.18 -0.75 17.09
CA THR A 137 -17.44 -0.34 17.71
C THR A 137 -17.27 0.82 18.69
N SER A 138 -16.06 0.96 19.29
CA SER A 138 -15.82 1.79 20.48
C SER A 138 -16.14 3.26 20.26
N ALA A 139 -15.73 3.84 19.13
CA ALA A 139 -15.92 5.27 18.87
C ALA A 139 -17.41 5.67 18.89
N ALA A 140 -18.24 4.93 18.17
CA ALA A 140 -19.67 5.24 18.09
C ALA A 140 -20.45 4.87 19.37
N VAL A 141 -20.09 3.76 20.02
CA VAL A 141 -20.74 3.30 21.24
C VAL A 141 -20.44 4.23 22.40
N LEU A 142 -19.17 4.58 22.62
CA LEU A 142 -18.76 5.47 23.74
C LEU A 142 -19.34 6.87 23.58
N GLN A 143 -19.38 7.43 22.37
CA GLN A 143 -20.03 8.71 22.12
C GLN A 143 -21.54 8.65 22.43
N LYS A 144 -22.22 7.58 22.05
CA LYS A 144 -23.64 7.36 22.35
C LYS A 144 -23.89 7.20 23.84
N TRP A 145 -23.01 6.50 24.55
CA TRP A 145 -23.09 6.36 26.01
C TRP A 145 -22.83 7.67 26.73
N TYR A 146 -21.84 8.45 26.32
CA TYR A 146 -21.56 9.77 26.86
C TYR A 146 -22.76 10.71 26.64
N ALA A 147 -23.34 10.71 25.45
CA ALA A 147 -24.54 11.50 25.15
C ALA A 147 -25.77 11.12 26.02
N ALA A 148 -25.80 9.91 26.58
CA ALA A 148 -26.85 9.47 27.52
C ALA A 148 -26.62 9.89 28.99
N THR A 149 -25.49 10.52 29.31
CA THR A 149 -25.19 11.02 30.68
C THR A 149 -25.84 12.38 30.92
N ASP A 150 -25.79 12.84 32.20
CA ASP A 150 -26.30 14.14 32.64
C ASP A 150 -25.30 15.31 32.43
N ASP A 151 -24.14 15.02 31.86
CA ASP A 151 -23.08 16.02 31.62
C ASP A 151 -23.51 17.13 30.66
N ALA A 152 -23.03 18.35 30.89
CA ALA A 152 -23.33 19.49 30.03
C ALA A 152 -22.82 19.32 28.59
N GLY A 153 -21.67 18.67 28.41
CA GLY A 153 -21.07 18.34 27.11
C GLY A 153 -21.78 17.22 26.35
N ALA A 154 -22.69 16.47 27.03
CA ALA A 154 -23.44 15.37 26.42
C ALA A 154 -24.36 15.80 25.26
N ARG A 155 -24.66 17.12 25.16
CA ARG A 155 -25.46 17.69 24.05
C ARG A 155 -24.72 17.70 22.70
N ASP A 156 -23.38 17.83 22.74
CA ASP A 156 -22.53 17.81 21.55
C ASP A 156 -21.27 16.98 21.82
N PRO A 157 -21.33 15.63 21.69
CA PRO A 157 -20.23 14.72 21.98
C PRO A 157 -19.12 14.73 20.93
N TYR A 158 -19.22 15.58 19.89
CA TYR A 158 -18.25 15.63 18.79
C TYR A 158 -16.82 16.00 19.25
N PHE A 159 -16.64 16.69 20.39
CA PHE A 159 -15.32 16.97 20.94
C PHE A 159 -14.55 15.69 21.30
N LEU A 160 -15.25 14.60 21.66
CA LEU A 160 -14.64 13.29 21.93
C LEU A 160 -13.98 12.69 20.68
N TYR A 161 -14.45 13.09 19.51
CA TYR A 161 -13.86 12.68 18.24
C TYR A 161 -12.43 13.21 18.06
N ALA A 162 -12.11 14.37 18.63
CA ALA A 162 -10.74 14.88 18.64
C ALA A 162 -9.76 13.96 19.38
N ALA A 163 -10.18 13.35 20.50
CA ALA A 163 -9.35 12.39 21.23
C ALA A 163 -9.13 11.10 20.42
N SER A 164 -10.15 10.59 19.73
CA SER A 164 -10.05 9.46 18.83
C SER A 164 -9.07 9.75 17.67
N ASN A 165 -9.22 10.89 17.01
CA ASN A 165 -8.35 11.29 15.89
C ASN A 165 -6.89 11.46 16.33
N LEU A 166 -6.66 12.06 17.52
CA LEU A 166 -5.33 12.20 18.08
C LEU A 166 -4.69 10.83 18.35
N GLY A 167 -5.46 9.88 18.90
CA GLY A 167 -5.01 8.51 19.11
C GLY A 167 -4.61 7.81 17.82
N SER A 168 -5.44 7.90 16.78
CA SER A 168 -5.18 7.34 15.46
C SER A 168 -3.90 7.90 14.82
N PHE A 169 -3.77 9.23 14.81
CA PHE A 169 -2.61 9.91 14.26
C PHE A 169 -1.33 9.60 15.04
N ALA A 170 -1.42 9.61 16.38
CA ALA A 170 -0.28 9.27 17.24
C ALA A 170 0.22 7.83 16.98
N ALA A 171 -0.68 6.86 16.81
CA ALA A 171 -0.32 5.47 16.50
C ALA A 171 0.43 5.35 15.19
N LEU A 172 -0.07 5.97 14.12
CA LEU A 172 0.57 5.91 12.80
C LEU A 172 1.94 6.58 12.76
N VAL A 173 2.13 7.67 13.50
CA VAL A 173 3.43 8.34 13.60
C VAL A 173 4.38 7.56 14.52
N ALA A 174 3.87 7.04 15.66
CA ALA A 174 4.68 6.28 16.59
C ALA A 174 5.17 4.95 16.02
N TYR A 175 4.40 4.31 15.13
CA TYR A 175 4.78 3.00 14.60
C TYR A 175 6.15 3.02 13.91
N PRO A 176 6.40 3.77 12.83
CA PRO A 176 7.68 3.77 12.13
C PRO A 176 8.79 4.45 12.92
N LEU A 177 8.47 5.45 13.77
CA LEU A 177 9.48 6.23 14.47
C LEU A 177 9.96 5.59 15.78
N VAL A 178 9.10 4.86 16.45
CA VAL A 178 9.37 4.30 17.79
C VAL A 178 9.16 2.78 17.80
N VAL A 179 7.95 2.31 17.52
CA VAL A 179 7.56 0.91 17.76
C VAL A 179 8.37 -0.06 16.91
N GLU A 180 8.44 0.17 15.61
CA GLU A 180 9.20 -0.69 14.68
C GLU A 180 10.71 -0.66 14.96
N ARG A 181 11.23 0.46 15.46
CA ARG A 181 12.67 0.64 15.71
C ARG A 181 13.15 0.03 17.02
N THR A 182 12.25 -0.13 17.98
CA THR A 182 12.62 -0.51 19.36
C THR A 182 12.07 -1.85 19.80
N LEU A 183 10.95 -2.30 19.22
CA LEU A 183 10.23 -3.50 19.66
C LEU A 183 10.20 -4.58 18.58
N ARG A 184 10.45 -5.82 19.00
CA ARG A 184 10.23 -7.01 18.16
C ARG A 184 8.74 -7.28 17.96
N LEU A 185 8.35 -7.93 16.87
CA LEU A 185 6.94 -8.21 16.57
C LEU A 185 6.20 -8.94 17.72
N ARG A 186 6.88 -9.89 18.40
CA ARG A 186 6.31 -10.56 19.58
C ARG A 186 6.04 -9.59 20.73
N GLU A 187 6.97 -8.68 20.99
CA GLU A 187 6.84 -7.66 22.04
C GLU A 187 5.72 -6.69 21.69
N GLN A 188 5.61 -6.30 20.42
CA GLN A 188 4.51 -5.47 19.92
C GLN A 188 3.15 -6.15 20.15
N ALA A 189 3.01 -7.44 19.81
CA ALA A 189 1.79 -8.21 20.01
C ALA A 189 1.41 -8.35 21.50
N GLN A 190 2.40 -8.56 22.39
CA GLN A 190 2.18 -8.62 23.85
C GLN A 190 1.76 -7.27 24.42
N LEU A 191 2.46 -6.18 24.06
CA LEU A 191 2.13 -4.83 24.50
C LEU A 191 0.74 -4.41 24.01
N TRP A 192 0.40 -4.74 22.77
CA TRP A 192 -0.93 -4.52 22.21
C TRP A 192 -2.01 -5.29 23.00
N THR A 193 -1.73 -6.54 23.38
CA THR A 193 -2.63 -7.36 24.22
C THR A 193 -2.89 -6.72 25.57
N VAL A 194 -1.85 -6.23 26.23
CA VAL A 194 -2.00 -5.50 27.51
C VAL A 194 -2.82 -4.22 27.32
N GLY A 195 -2.52 -3.44 26.29
CA GLY A 195 -3.29 -2.24 25.91
C GLY A 195 -4.76 -2.56 25.66
N TYR A 196 -5.05 -3.68 24.98
CA TYR A 196 -6.41 -4.13 24.72
C TYR A 196 -7.15 -4.52 26.02
N ALA A 197 -6.49 -5.21 26.94
CA ALA A 197 -7.07 -5.55 28.25
C ALA A 197 -7.41 -4.29 29.08
N VAL A 198 -6.51 -3.31 29.07
CA VAL A 198 -6.76 -1.99 29.70
C VAL A 198 -7.97 -1.30 29.03
N LEU A 199 -8.06 -1.31 27.72
CA LEU A 199 -9.20 -0.74 26.99
C LEU A 199 -10.52 -1.42 27.37
N ALA A 200 -10.55 -2.75 27.47
CA ALA A 200 -11.73 -3.50 27.88
C ALA A 200 -12.19 -3.08 29.29
N CYS A 201 -11.26 -2.96 30.25
CA CYS A 201 -11.54 -2.45 31.60
C CYS A 201 -12.08 -1.02 31.58
N MET A 202 -11.46 -0.12 30.80
CA MET A 202 -11.89 1.28 30.67
C MET A 202 -13.28 1.37 30.03
N THR A 203 -13.57 0.55 29.03
CA THR A 203 -14.89 0.50 28.38
C THR A 203 -15.98 0.04 29.37
N ILE A 204 -15.70 -0.98 30.18
CA ILE A 204 -16.60 -1.44 31.23
C ILE A 204 -16.81 -0.33 32.28
N ALA A 205 -15.75 0.41 32.66
CA ALA A 205 -15.87 1.56 33.55
C ALA A 205 -16.76 2.67 32.97
N CYS A 206 -16.63 2.96 31.66
CA CYS A 206 -17.54 3.90 30.94
C CYS A 206 -19.00 3.42 30.97
N ALA A 207 -19.25 2.12 30.80
CA ALA A 207 -20.59 1.55 30.93
C ALA A 207 -21.15 1.72 32.35
N ALA A 208 -20.35 1.46 33.38
CA ALA A 208 -20.75 1.64 34.77
C ALA A 208 -21.03 3.11 35.14
N LEU A 209 -20.22 4.04 34.63
CA LEU A 209 -20.44 5.48 34.78
C LEU A 209 -21.73 5.93 34.09
N MET A 210 -22.00 5.44 32.87
CA MET A 210 -23.28 5.71 32.22
C MET A 210 -24.47 5.19 33.00
N TRP A 211 -24.39 3.98 33.59
CA TRP A 211 -25.49 3.42 34.38
C TRP A 211 -25.76 4.25 35.66
N ARG A 212 -24.72 4.69 36.37
CA ARG A 212 -24.85 5.50 37.60
C ARG A 212 -25.46 6.87 37.31
N ARG A 213 -25.22 7.46 36.13
CA ARG A 213 -25.65 8.82 35.75
C ARG A 213 -26.79 8.87 34.76
N GLY A 214 -27.33 7.72 34.37
CA GLY A 214 -28.34 7.61 33.31
C GLY A 214 -29.80 7.87 33.79
N GLY A 215 -30.05 8.45 34.96
CA GLY A 215 -31.40 8.72 35.45
C GLY A 215 -32.26 9.64 34.58
N ALA A 216 -31.67 10.53 33.80
CA ALA A 216 -32.32 11.41 32.82
C ALA A 216 -32.44 10.80 31.40
N ALA A 217 -31.95 9.58 31.20
CA ALA A 217 -31.82 8.95 29.85
C ALA A 217 -33.19 8.68 29.21
N SER A 218 -34.23 8.41 29.99
CA SER A 218 -35.57 8.10 29.47
C SER A 218 -36.26 9.30 28.82
N ALA A 219 -36.18 10.48 29.46
CA ALA A 219 -36.75 11.71 28.92
C ALA A 219 -35.97 12.22 27.70
N ARG A 220 -34.62 12.10 27.73
CA ARG A 220 -33.77 12.46 26.57
C ARG A 220 -33.92 11.50 25.40
N ALA A 221 -34.08 10.20 25.64
CA ALA A 221 -34.32 9.23 24.55
C ALA A 221 -35.63 9.53 23.80
N ALA A 222 -36.66 10.02 24.51
CA ALA A 222 -37.90 10.48 23.86
C ALA A 222 -37.68 11.76 23.06
N THR A 223 -36.94 12.73 23.57
CA THR A 223 -36.60 13.97 22.84
C THR A 223 -35.71 13.70 21.63
N TRP A 224 -34.82 12.73 21.72
CA TRP A 224 -33.97 12.30 20.58
C TRP A 224 -34.78 11.61 19.48
N LYS A 225 -35.75 10.74 19.82
CA LYS A 225 -36.63 10.13 18.82
C LYS A 225 -37.49 11.18 18.10
N ILE A 226 -37.93 12.24 18.81
CA ILE A 226 -38.66 13.34 18.19
C ILE A 226 -37.73 14.16 17.25
N ALA A 227 -36.49 14.47 17.70
CA ALA A 227 -35.52 15.17 16.89
C ALA A 227 -35.05 14.34 15.68
N GLU A 228 -34.94 13.01 15.85
CA GLU A 228 -34.62 12.06 14.81
C GLU A 228 -35.73 11.98 13.74
N ALA A 229 -36.99 12.02 14.15
CA ALA A 229 -38.13 12.06 13.24
C ALA A 229 -38.26 13.40 12.50
N ALA A 230 -37.82 14.50 13.11
CA ALA A 230 -37.89 15.84 12.52
C ALA A 230 -36.82 16.07 11.41
N GLU A 231 -35.66 15.38 11.45
CA GLU A 231 -34.61 15.47 10.42
C GLU A 231 -34.67 14.26 9.47
N ALA A 232 -35.56 14.32 8.47
CA ALA A 232 -35.64 13.28 7.45
C ALA A 232 -34.45 13.37 6.47
N ILE A 233 -33.55 12.37 6.49
CA ILE A 233 -32.42 12.29 5.57
C ILE A 233 -32.85 11.53 4.32
N GLY A 234 -32.89 12.26 3.19
CA GLY A 234 -33.22 11.67 1.88
C GLY A 234 -32.06 10.83 1.31
N TRP A 235 -32.41 9.88 0.41
CA TRP A 235 -31.44 9.01 -0.27
C TRP A 235 -30.36 9.78 -1.03
N GLY A 236 -30.69 10.95 -1.62
CA GLY A 236 -29.71 11.78 -2.30
C GLY A 236 -28.59 12.31 -1.38
N ARG A 237 -28.92 12.65 -0.13
CA ARG A 237 -27.93 13.09 0.87
C ARG A 237 -27.04 11.92 1.33
N ARG A 238 -27.62 10.73 1.56
CA ARG A 238 -26.92 9.49 1.86
C ARG A 238 -25.92 9.12 0.75
N ALA A 239 -26.40 9.11 -0.50
CA ALA A 239 -25.55 8.85 -1.67
C ALA A 239 -24.42 9.87 -1.83
N ARG A 240 -24.67 11.15 -1.52
CA ARG A 240 -23.64 12.18 -1.53
C ARG A 240 -22.58 11.94 -0.47
N TRP A 241 -22.94 11.61 0.77
CA TRP A 241 -21.99 11.26 1.82
C TRP A 241 -21.14 10.05 1.42
N THR A 242 -21.79 9.00 0.92
CA THR A 242 -21.08 7.80 0.42
C THR A 242 -20.11 8.16 -0.69
N ALA A 243 -20.50 8.97 -1.67
CA ALA A 243 -19.62 9.37 -2.78
C ALA A 243 -18.45 10.25 -2.31
N LEU A 244 -18.71 11.20 -1.38
CA LEU A 244 -17.67 12.07 -0.81
C LEU A 244 -16.67 11.30 0.06
N ALA A 245 -17.05 10.17 0.66
CA ALA A 245 -16.16 9.28 1.39
C ALA A 245 -15.46 8.26 0.48
N PHE A 246 -16.14 7.81 -0.59
CA PHE A 246 -15.59 6.91 -1.60
C PHE A 246 -14.35 7.50 -2.28
N VAL A 247 -14.44 8.76 -2.75
CA VAL A 247 -13.36 9.39 -3.52
C VAL A 247 -12.04 9.45 -2.75
N PRO A 248 -11.93 10.02 -1.54
CA PRO A 248 -10.67 10.07 -0.83
C PRO A 248 -10.15 8.70 -0.39
N SER A 249 -11.03 7.75 -0.04
CA SER A 249 -10.64 6.37 0.28
C SER A 249 -10.10 5.63 -0.94
N SER A 250 -10.79 5.71 -2.07
CA SER A 250 -10.32 5.13 -3.33
C SER A 250 -9.01 5.78 -3.78
N LEU A 251 -8.88 7.10 -3.65
CA LEU A 251 -7.67 7.82 -4.01
C LEU A 251 -6.48 7.47 -3.11
N LEU A 252 -6.71 7.22 -1.81
CA LEU A 252 -5.71 6.72 -0.87
C LEU A 252 -5.04 5.44 -1.38
N LEU A 253 -5.85 4.43 -1.76
CA LEU A 253 -5.33 3.15 -2.24
C LEU A 253 -4.69 3.28 -3.62
N ALA A 254 -5.28 4.10 -4.50
CA ALA A 254 -4.77 4.32 -5.85
C ALA A 254 -3.41 5.05 -5.84
N VAL A 255 -3.25 6.11 -5.03
CA VAL A 255 -1.97 6.81 -4.83
C VAL A 255 -0.93 5.89 -4.22
N THR A 256 -1.32 5.09 -3.21
CA THR A 256 -0.44 4.10 -2.59
C THR A 256 0.06 3.09 -3.62
N SER A 257 -0.84 2.51 -4.42
CA SER A 257 -0.48 1.58 -5.49
C SER A 257 0.45 2.23 -6.51
N TYR A 258 0.13 3.43 -6.99
CA TYR A 258 0.93 4.13 -7.98
C TYR A 258 2.32 4.47 -7.44
N MET A 259 2.43 5.05 -6.25
CA MET A 259 3.72 5.40 -5.67
C MET A 259 4.59 4.16 -5.41
N SER A 260 3.99 3.09 -4.87
CA SER A 260 4.74 1.86 -4.55
C SER A 260 5.11 1.03 -5.77
N THR A 261 4.35 1.12 -6.88
CA THR A 261 4.58 0.33 -8.09
C THR A 261 5.39 1.11 -9.13
N ASP A 262 5.05 2.39 -9.39
CA ASP A 262 5.59 3.14 -10.51
C ASP A 262 6.62 4.23 -10.11
N VAL A 263 6.78 4.57 -8.80
CA VAL A 263 7.72 5.61 -8.35
C VAL A 263 8.83 5.04 -7.48
N ALA A 264 8.49 4.44 -6.35
CA ALA A 264 9.46 3.92 -5.38
C ALA A 264 8.86 2.80 -4.52
N SER A 265 9.41 1.61 -4.61
CA SER A 265 9.02 0.46 -3.77
C SER A 265 9.71 0.52 -2.41
N VAL A 266 9.35 1.52 -1.58
CA VAL A 266 9.87 1.65 -0.22
C VAL A 266 8.87 1.01 0.74
N PRO A 267 9.29 0.04 1.55
CA PRO A 267 8.44 -0.54 2.59
C PRO A 267 7.92 0.55 3.53
N LEU A 268 6.65 0.38 4.00
CA LEU A 268 5.93 1.36 4.83
C LEU A 268 5.60 2.70 4.15
N LEU A 269 5.95 2.92 2.87
CA LEU A 269 5.55 4.15 2.15
C LEU A 269 4.03 4.34 2.16
N TRP A 270 3.26 3.26 2.16
CA TRP A 270 1.79 3.27 2.22
C TRP A 270 1.22 3.95 3.48
N MET A 271 1.98 4.01 4.59
CA MET A 271 1.56 4.71 5.80
C MET A 271 1.47 6.23 5.60
N VAL A 272 2.28 6.80 4.72
CA VAL A 272 2.30 8.25 4.48
C VAL A 272 0.98 8.75 3.88
N PRO A 273 0.43 8.16 2.80
CA PRO A 273 -0.92 8.48 2.34
C PRO A 273 -1.99 8.30 3.41
N LEU A 274 -1.90 7.27 4.25
CA LEU A 274 -2.85 7.06 5.33
C LEU A 274 -2.77 8.15 6.41
N CYS A 275 -1.56 8.60 6.78
CA CYS A 275 -1.37 9.76 7.65
C CYS A 275 -1.98 11.03 7.04
N VAL A 276 -1.78 11.27 5.75
CA VAL A 276 -2.36 12.41 5.02
C VAL A 276 -3.88 12.32 5.03
N TYR A 277 -4.45 11.14 4.77
CA TYR A 277 -5.90 10.91 4.82
C TYR A 277 -6.49 11.31 6.18
N LEU A 278 -5.91 10.81 7.28
CA LEU A 278 -6.35 11.13 8.63
C LEU A 278 -6.14 12.61 8.96
N ALA A 279 -5.01 13.19 8.59
CA ALA A 279 -4.73 14.61 8.82
C ALA A 279 -5.78 15.48 8.12
N THR A 280 -6.13 15.18 6.86
CA THR A 280 -7.18 15.93 6.14
C THR A 280 -8.55 15.77 6.78
N PHE A 281 -8.85 14.61 7.35
CA PHE A 281 -10.09 14.37 8.09
C PHE A 281 -10.12 15.19 9.39
N ILE A 282 -9.03 15.17 10.19
CA ILE A 282 -8.90 15.95 11.40
C ILE A 282 -9.07 17.45 11.11
N VAL A 283 -8.36 17.96 10.10
CA VAL A 283 -8.44 19.36 9.69
C VAL A 283 -9.86 19.72 9.23
N ALA A 284 -10.50 18.89 8.39
CA ALA A 284 -11.83 19.16 7.87
C ALA A 284 -12.89 19.33 8.94
N PHE A 285 -12.81 18.55 10.04
CA PHE A 285 -13.76 18.62 11.15
C PHE A 285 -13.38 19.62 12.25
N SER A 286 -12.22 20.30 12.13
CA SER A 286 -11.83 21.36 13.06
C SER A 286 -12.65 22.64 12.84
N PRO A 287 -13.14 23.28 13.94
CA PRO A 287 -13.89 24.55 13.83
C PRO A 287 -13.08 25.67 13.15
N SER A 288 -11.76 25.70 13.32
CA SER A 288 -10.85 26.71 12.79
C SER A 288 -10.49 26.52 11.31
N ALA A 289 -10.90 25.41 10.68
CA ALA A 289 -10.42 25.02 9.34
C ALA A 289 -11.27 25.53 8.15
N ALA A 290 -12.21 26.43 8.36
CA ALA A 290 -13.05 26.97 7.30
C ALA A 290 -12.22 27.52 6.10
N ASN A 291 -11.15 28.26 6.41
CA ASN A 291 -10.24 28.79 5.40
C ASN A 291 -9.49 27.68 4.64
N ALA A 292 -9.02 26.64 5.35
CA ALA A 292 -8.32 25.50 4.74
C ALA A 292 -9.25 24.73 3.79
N ARG A 293 -10.50 24.48 4.18
CA ARG A 293 -11.52 23.87 3.32
C ARG A 293 -11.80 24.69 2.06
N CYS A 294 -11.98 25.99 2.21
CA CYS A 294 -12.18 26.91 1.09
C CYS A 294 -10.98 26.91 0.12
N LEU A 295 -9.76 26.97 0.65
CA LEU A 295 -8.52 26.90 -0.12
C LEU A 295 -8.41 25.57 -0.88
N ALA A 296 -8.71 24.44 -0.24
CA ALA A 296 -8.67 23.13 -0.87
C ALA A 296 -9.61 23.08 -2.10
N VAL A 297 -10.87 23.50 -1.96
CA VAL A 297 -11.83 23.54 -3.07
C VAL A 297 -11.38 24.49 -4.18
N ARG A 298 -10.76 25.63 -3.83
CA ARG A 298 -10.25 26.62 -4.78
C ARG A 298 -9.08 26.09 -5.60
N PHE A 299 -8.10 25.46 -4.94
CA PHE A 299 -6.87 24.98 -5.60
C PHE A 299 -6.98 23.59 -6.21
N MET A 300 -7.99 22.79 -5.85
CA MET A 300 -8.19 21.43 -6.37
C MET A 300 -8.11 21.32 -7.90
N PRO A 301 -8.72 22.22 -8.71
CA PRO A 301 -8.61 22.11 -10.17
C PRO A 301 -7.19 22.31 -10.69
N LEU A 302 -6.43 23.24 -10.11
CA LEU A 302 -5.04 23.47 -10.48
C LEU A 302 -4.18 22.24 -10.11
N ALA A 303 -4.35 21.72 -8.91
CA ALA A 303 -3.65 20.54 -8.43
C ALA A 303 -3.90 19.32 -9.33
N ILE A 304 -5.17 19.09 -9.72
CA ILE A 304 -5.54 17.98 -10.62
C ILE A 304 -4.92 18.19 -12.02
N ILE A 305 -4.90 19.40 -12.58
CA ILE A 305 -4.27 19.64 -13.90
C ILE A 305 -2.77 19.39 -13.82
N VAL A 306 -2.08 19.91 -12.80
CA VAL A 306 -0.63 19.67 -12.63
C VAL A 306 -0.33 18.19 -12.56
N LEU A 307 -1.08 17.45 -11.75
CA LEU A 307 -0.91 16.00 -11.65
C LEU A 307 -1.23 15.29 -12.97
N THR A 308 -2.27 15.71 -13.67
CA THR A 308 -2.63 15.16 -14.99
C THR A 308 -1.47 15.30 -15.97
N LEU A 309 -0.79 16.45 -16.00
CA LEU A 309 0.39 16.66 -16.85
C LEU A 309 1.55 15.75 -16.49
N VAL A 310 1.80 15.53 -15.19
CA VAL A 310 2.84 14.61 -14.71
C VAL A 310 2.52 13.17 -15.10
N LEU A 311 1.25 12.76 -14.97
CA LEU A 311 0.81 11.40 -15.36
C LEU A 311 0.93 11.18 -16.88
N ILE A 312 0.57 12.17 -17.70
CA ILE A 312 0.73 12.11 -19.17
C ILE A 312 2.20 12.01 -19.55
N ALA A 313 3.05 12.80 -18.90
CA ALA A 313 4.49 12.79 -19.13
C ALA A 313 5.20 11.53 -18.59
N GLN A 314 4.48 10.62 -17.91
CA GLN A 314 5.00 9.43 -17.27
C GLN A 314 6.21 9.73 -16.37
N MET A 315 6.20 10.88 -15.69
CA MET A 315 7.29 11.31 -14.81
C MET A 315 7.22 10.54 -13.48
N ASN A 316 8.21 9.72 -13.23
CA ASN A 316 8.39 8.97 -11.97
C ASN A 316 9.68 9.32 -11.23
N GLN A 317 10.53 10.19 -11.81
CA GLN A 317 11.78 10.65 -11.22
C GLN A 317 11.93 12.17 -11.35
N PRO A 318 12.62 12.86 -10.40
CA PRO A 318 13.12 12.31 -9.15
C PRO A 318 12.00 12.05 -8.12
N ALA A 319 12.07 10.92 -7.41
CA ALA A 319 11.07 10.51 -6.43
C ALA A 319 10.83 11.56 -5.34
N THR A 320 11.87 12.33 -4.97
CA THR A 320 11.81 13.44 -4.00
C THR A 320 10.91 14.60 -4.40
N VAL A 321 10.54 14.70 -5.68
CA VAL A 321 9.59 15.71 -6.20
C VAL A 321 8.24 15.05 -6.50
N VAL A 322 8.27 13.88 -7.13
CA VAL A 322 7.06 13.20 -7.60
C VAL A 322 6.19 12.73 -6.43
N ILE A 323 6.78 12.08 -5.40
CA ILE A 323 6.02 11.61 -4.23
C ILE A 323 5.33 12.77 -3.49
N PRO A 324 6.02 13.86 -3.08
CA PRO A 324 5.35 15.00 -2.45
C PRO A 324 4.25 15.62 -3.30
N LEU A 325 4.42 15.68 -4.63
CA LEU A 325 3.39 16.21 -5.52
C LEU A 325 2.12 15.36 -5.51
N HIS A 326 2.25 14.04 -5.63
CA HIS A 326 1.12 13.11 -5.55
C HIS A 326 0.40 13.21 -4.20
N LEU A 327 1.16 13.27 -3.10
CA LEU A 327 0.63 13.43 -1.74
C LEU A 327 -0.07 14.78 -1.54
N LEU A 328 0.49 15.87 -2.08
CA LEU A 328 -0.11 17.19 -2.02
C LEU A 328 -1.46 17.23 -2.76
N VAL A 329 -1.51 16.68 -3.98
CA VAL A 329 -2.77 16.62 -4.74
C VAL A 329 -3.79 15.74 -4.03
N PHE A 330 -3.36 14.60 -3.51
CA PHE A 330 -4.20 13.75 -2.67
C PHE A 330 -4.74 14.51 -1.45
N ALA A 331 -3.89 15.23 -0.71
CA ALA A 331 -4.28 16.03 0.44
C ALA A 331 -5.33 17.10 0.07
N VAL A 332 -5.12 17.81 -1.04
CA VAL A 332 -6.06 18.84 -1.51
C VAL A 332 -7.41 18.24 -1.88
N VAL A 333 -7.44 17.13 -2.62
CA VAL A 333 -8.68 16.45 -3.01
C VAL A 333 -9.39 15.86 -1.80
N ALA A 334 -8.65 15.17 -0.92
CA ALA A 334 -9.21 14.57 0.29
C ALA A 334 -9.79 15.65 1.23
N LEU A 335 -9.07 16.76 1.45
CA LEU A 335 -9.55 17.87 2.28
C LEU A 335 -10.79 18.54 1.68
N ALA A 336 -10.88 18.65 0.35
CA ALA A 336 -12.07 19.18 -0.31
C ALA A 336 -13.28 18.24 -0.13
N CYS A 337 -13.10 16.92 -0.23
CA CYS A 337 -14.15 15.93 0.01
C CYS A 337 -14.57 15.90 1.49
N HIS A 338 -13.61 15.77 2.42
CA HIS A 338 -13.87 15.73 3.85
C HIS A 338 -14.49 17.05 4.36
N GLY A 339 -14.07 18.19 3.78
CA GLY A 339 -14.69 19.48 4.05
C GLY A 339 -16.16 19.53 3.64
N ALA A 340 -16.48 19.04 2.44
CA ALA A 340 -17.87 18.96 1.97
C ALA A 340 -18.74 18.01 2.83
N VAL A 341 -18.15 16.95 3.39
CA VAL A 341 -18.80 16.06 4.37
C VAL A 341 -19.03 16.79 5.69
N ALA A 342 -18.00 17.51 6.19
CA ALA A 342 -18.08 18.23 7.47
C ALA A 342 -19.12 19.37 7.43
N ASP A 343 -19.25 20.05 6.29
CA ASP A 343 -20.25 21.11 6.08
C ASP A 343 -21.69 20.58 5.98
N ASP A 344 -21.86 19.31 5.57
CA ASP A 344 -23.16 18.63 5.43
C ASP A 344 -23.47 17.65 6.58
N ARG A 345 -22.77 17.79 7.73
CA ARG A 345 -23.02 16.93 8.89
C ARG A 345 -24.43 17.11 9.46
N PRO A 346 -25.14 16.02 9.83
CA PRO A 346 -26.44 16.11 10.47
C PRO A 346 -26.32 16.46 11.97
N SER A 347 -27.49 16.61 12.63
CA SER A 347 -27.57 16.73 14.08
C SER A 347 -26.99 15.52 14.81
N SER A 348 -26.65 15.67 16.09
CA SER A 348 -26.08 14.58 16.93
C SER A 348 -26.98 13.37 17.06
N SER A 349 -28.31 13.52 16.86
CA SER A 349 -29.27 12.42 16.85
C SER A 349 -29.07 11.42 15.69
N ARG A 350 -28.52 11.89 14.56
CA ARG A 350 -28.23 11.08 13.35
C ARG A 350 -26.77 10.68 13.22
N LEU A 351 -25.95 10.85 14.24
CA LEU A 351 -24.52 10.64 14.23
C LEU A 351 -24.10 9.25 13.73
N THR A 352 -24.74 8.19 14.27
CA THR A 352 -24.39 6.80 13.91
C THR A 352 -24.78 6.46 12.47
N GLU A 353 -25.90 6.99 11.99
CA GLU A 353 -26.32 6.87 10.58
C GLU A 353 -25.30 7.55 9.64
N PHE A 354 -24.87 8.75 10.02
CA PHE A 354 -23.87 9.50 9.25
C PHE A 354 -22.55 8.72 9.12
N TYR A 355 -21.99 8.22 10.23
CA TYR A 355 -20.76 7.43 10.21
C TYR A 355 -20.92 6.11 9.46
N PHE A 356 -22.07 5.48 9.52
CA PHE A 356 -22.36 4.28 8.73
C PHE A 356 -22.21 4.57 7.22
N TRP A 357 -22.83 5.63 6.70
CA TRP A 357 -22.75 5.98 5.27
C TRP A 357 -21.35 6.43 4.85
N LEU A 358 -20.61 7.11 5.71
CA LEU A 358 -19.20 7.44 5.46
C LEU A 358 -18.33 6.18 5.41
N SER A 359 -18.50 5.29 6.37
CA SER A 359 -17.76 4.03 6.41
C SER A 359 -18.09 3.14 5.22
N LEU A 360 -19.36 3.10 4.79
CA LEU A 360 -19.77 2.42 3.56
C LEU A 360 -19.03 2.99 2.33
N GLY A 361 -18.98 4.31 2.20
CA GLY A 361 -18.25 4.97 1.12
C GLY A 361 -16.76 4.63 1.14
N GLY A 362 -16.13 4.67 2.33
CA GLY A 362 -14.74 4.28 2.53
C GLY A 362 -14.47 2.84 2.11
N MET A 363 -15.28 1.90 2.60
CA MET A 363 -15.18 0.47 2.26
C MET A 363 -15.38 0.21 0.77
N LEU A 364 -16.35 0.84 0.13
CA LEU A 364 -16.59 0.72 -1.31
C LEU A 364 -15.40 1.26 -2.13
N GLY A 365 -14.76 2.37 -1.69
CA GLY A 365 -13.55 2.91 -2.30
C GLY A 365 -12.37 1.95 -2.20
N GLY A 366 -12.19 1.34 -1.04
CA GLY A 366 -11.18 0.29 -0.82
C GLY A 366 -11.44 -0.95 -1.68
N LEU A 367 -12.67 -1.48 -1.65
CA LEU A 367 -13.10 -2.65 -2.42
C LEU A 367 -12.87 -2.44 -3.93
N PHE A 368 -13.20 -1.25 -4.45
CA PHE A 368 -12.96 -0.91 -5.85
C PHE A 368 -11.47 -1.03 -6.20
N ASN A 369 -10.57 -0.45 -5.40
CA ASN A 369 -9.14 -0.44 -5.72
C ASN A 369 -8.44 -1.78 -5.46
N ALA A 370 -8.75 -2.46 -4.35
CA ALA A 370 -8.03 -3.67 -3.96
C ALA A 370 -8.51 -4.93 -4.66
N LEU A 371 -9.80 -5.06 -4.92
CA LEU A 371 -10.39 -6.31 -5.44
C LEU A 371 -10.98 -6.16 -6.84
N LEU A 372 -11.67 -5.05 -7.15
CA LEU A 372 -12.37 -4.89 -8.42
C LEU A 372 -11.45 -4.38 -9.54
N ALA A 373 -10.70 -3.31 -9.29
CA ALA A 373 -9.83 -2.70 -10.30
C ALA A 373 -8.74 -3.65 -10.83
N PRO A 374 -8.07 -4.49 -10.00
CA PRO A 374 -7.09 -5.46 -10.50
C PRO A 374 -7.68 -6.53 -11.43
N VAL A 375 -8.95 -6.84 -11.31
CA VAL A 375 -9.65 -7.81 -12.18
C VAL A 375 -10.07 -7.18 -13.51
N ILE A 376 -10.47 -5.90 -13.48
CA ILE A 376 -11.00 -5.20 -14.66
C ILE A 376 -9.86 -4.59 -15.51
N PHE A 377 -8.84 -4.01 -14.86
CA PHE A 377 -7.81 -3.21 -15.53
C PHE A 377 -6.45 -3.93 -15.55
N ARG A 378 -5.78 -3.86 -16.69
CA ARG A 378 -4.41 -4.38 -16.87
C ARG A 378 -3.31 -3.45 -16.37
N GLY A 379 -3.66 -2.31 -15.77
CA GLY A 379 -2.77 -1.31 -15.20
C GLY A 379 -3.47 -0.52 -14.11
N ILE A 380 -2.81 0.49 -13.53
CA ILE A 380 -3.37 1.32 -12.45
C ILE A 380 -4.26 2.42 -13.03
N VAL A 381 -5.38 2.04 -13.67
CA VAL A 381 -6.33 2.94 -14.34
C VAL A 381 -7.31 3.57 -13.32
N GLU A 382 -7.51 2.94 -12.19
CA GLU A 382 -8.36 3.44 -11.10
C GLU A 382 -7.91 4.81 -10.59
N TYR A 383 -6.60 5.11 -10.60
CA TYR A 383 -6.07 6.39 -10.15
C TYR A 383 -6.60 7.57 -11.00
N PRO A 384 -6.41 7.59 -12.33
CA PRO A 384 -7.01 8.63 -13.17
C PRO A 384 -8.55 8.66 -13.11
N ILE A 385 -9.23 7.52 -13.00
CA ILE A 385 -10.70 7.46 -12.89
C ILE A 385 -11.18 8.20 -11.64
N VAL A 386 -10.54 7.99 -10.49
CA VAL A 386 -10.94 8.62 -9.23
C VAL A 386 -10.63 10.12 -9.22
N LEU A 387 -9.55 10.56 -9.88
CA LEU A 387 -9.28 11.98 -10.07
C LEU A 387 -10.40 12.68 -10.87
N VAL A 388 -10.90 12.03 -11.93
CA VAL A 388 -12.05 12.54 -12.69
C VAL A 388 -13.31 12.53 -11.84
N ALA A 389 -13.56 11.48 -11.05
CA ALA A 389 -14.71 11.41 -10.15
C ALA A 389 -14.68 12.52 -9.09
N ALA A 390 -13.51 12.87 -8.55
CA ALA A 390 -13.33 13.97 -7.61
C ALA A 390 -13.84 15.31 -8.16
N CYS A 391 -13.58 15.57 -9.46
CA CYS A 391 -14.05 16.80 -10.14
C CYS A 391 -15.57 16.90 -10.15
N LEU A 392 -16.28 15.78 -10.23
CA LEU A 392 -17.74 15.72 -10.27
C LEU A 392 -18.37 15.81 -8.89
N VAL A 393 -17.83 15.07 -7.91
CA VAL A 393 -18.45 14.87 -6.59
C VAL A 393 -18.31 16.12 -5.71
N VAL A 394 -17.14 16.77 -5.69
CA VAL A 394 -16.89 17.93 -4.82
C VAL A 394 -17.70 19.15 -5.24
N ARG A 395 -17.85 19.39 -6.53
CA ARG A 395 -18.50 20.58 -7.09
C ARG A 395 -19.85 20.33 -7.73
N GLY A 396 -20.32 19.07 -7.74
CA GLY A 396 -21.63 18.70 -8.27
C GLY A 396 -22.75 19.26 -7.39
N THR A 397 -23.63 20.11 -7.96
CA THR A 397 -24.84 20.58 -7.30
C THR A 397 -26.07 20.05 -8.02
N PRO A 398 -27.23 19.91 -7.35
CA PRO A 398 -28.50 19.53 -8.00
C PRO A 398 -28.89 20.50 -9.15
N ALA A 399 -28.61 21.80 -8.98
CA ALA A 399 -28.83 22.81 -10.02
C ALA A 399 -27.94 22.56 -11.26
N ALA A 400 -26.67 22.17 -11.07
CA ALA A 400 -25.80 21.79 -12.19
C ALA A 400 -26.30 20.50 -12.89
N ALA A 401 -27.04 19.63 -12.18
CA ALA A 401 -27.65 18.45 -12.78
C ALA A 401 -28.84 18.81 -13.69
N ALA A 402 -29.65 19.77 -13.29
CA ALA A 402 -30.81 20.23 -14.06
C ALA A 402 -30.41 20.94 -15.37
N ALA A 403 -29.36 21.76 -15.33
CA ALA A 403 -28.85 22.49 -16.49
C ALA A 403 -28.23 21.61 -17.59
N PHE A 404 -28.02 20.32 -17.34
CA PHE A 404 -27.35 19.43 -18.29
C PHE A 404 -28.06 19.25 -19.63
N LYS A 405 -29.39 19.18 -19.62
CA LYS A 405 -30.17 18.96 -20.84
C LYS A 405 -29.98 20.08 -21.86
N GLU A 406 -29.67 21.30 -21.38
CA GLU A 406 -29.48 22.48 -22.25
C GLU A 406 -28.00 22.67 -22.69
N THR A 407 -27.03 22.14 -21.94
CA THR A 407 -25.62 22.47 -22.17
C THR A 407 -24.77 21.32 -22.73
N TRP A 408 -25.30 20.07 -22.84
CA TRP A 408 -24.52 18.88 -23.16
C TRP A 408 -23.72 18.94 -24.48
N ARG A 409 -24.31 19.56 -25.57
CA ARG A 409 -23.63 19.75 -26.85
C ARG A 409 -22.42 20.68 -26.71
N ARG A 410 -22.57 21.74 -25.93
CA ARG A 410 -21.49 22.69 -25.65
C ARG A 410 -20.42 22.08 -24.76
N ASP A 411 -20.83 21.29 -23.81
CA ASP A 411 -19.91 20.52 -22.93
C ASP A 411 -19.09 19.54 -23.75
N LEU A 412 -19.74 18.79 -24.64
CA LEU A 412 -19.08 17.86 -25.56
C LEU A 412 -18.13 18.56 -26.53
N ALA A 413 -18.50 19.70 -27.09
CA ALA A 413 -17.64 20.47 -27.99
C ALA A 413 -16.33 20.93 -27.31
N TRP A 414 -16.40 21.40 -26.06
CA TRP A 414 -15.20 21.75 -25.28
C TRP A 414 -14.32 20.53 -24.98
N VAL A 415 -14.90 19.40 -24.58
CA VAL A 415 -14.17 18.17 -24.34
C VAL A 415 -13.50 17.67 -25.64
N ALA A 416 -14.22 17.69 -26.75
CA ALA A 416 -13.68 17.30 -28.06
C ALA A 416 -12.52 18.21 -28.52
N LEU A 417 -12.63 19.54 -28.30
CA LEU A 417 -11.55 20.48 -28.61
C LEU A 417 -10.29 20.18 -27.79
N VAL A 418 -10.43 20.01 -26.47
CA VAL A 418 -9.31 19.67 -25.58
C VAL A 418 -8.70 18.33 -25.96
N ALA A 419 -9.54 17.32 -26.26
CA ALA A 419 -9.08 16.00 -26.71
C ALA A 419 -8.28 16.10 -28.02
N ALA A 420 -8.78 16.83 -29.01
CA ALA A 420 -8.11 16.98 -30.31
C ALA A 420 -6.72 17.63 -30.16
N ILE A 421 -6.62 18.72 -29.37
CA ILE A 421 -5.33 19.39 -29.12
C ILE A 421 -4.38 18.47 -28.32
N ALA A 422 -4.88 17.77 -27.30
CA ALA A 422 -4.07 16.86 -26.51
C ALA A 422 -3.53 15.69 -27.34
N VAL A 423 -4.38 15.06 -28.16
CA VAL A 423 -3.96 13.97 -29.05
C VAL A 423 -2.96 14.48 -30.09
N ALA A 424 -3.20 15.65 -30.71
CA ALA A 424 -2.25 16.24 -31.64
C ALA A 424 -0.88 16.50 -30.96
N SER A 425 -0.85 17.02 -29.75
CA SER A 425 0.39 17.23 -28.98
C SER A 425 1.15 15.92 -28.73
N VAL A 426 0.44 14.85 -28.37
CA VAL A 426 1.05 13.51 -28.18
C VAL A 426 1.58 12.95 -29.49
N LEU A 427 0.84 13.04 -30.59
CA LEU A 427 1.28 12.55 -31.91
C LEU A 427 2.53 13.30 -32.40
N VAL A 428 2.58 14.62 -32.21
CA VAL A 428 3.76 15.44 -32.52
C VAL A 428 4.96 14.99 -31.67
N ASN A 429 4.77 14.81 -30.35
CA ASN A 429 5.82 14.30 -29.48
C ASN A 429 6.34 12.92 -29.92
N ASN A 430 5.45 11.99 -30.27
CA ASN A 430 5.82 10.65 -30.72
C ASN A 430 6.56 10.68 -32.09
N ARG A 431 6.28 11.67 -32.93
CA ARG A 431 6.91 11.82 -34.28
C ARG A 431 8.32 12.43 -34.23
N PHE A 432 8.54 13.39 -33.32
CA PHE A 432 9.78 14.18 -33.25
C PHE A 432 10.73 13.79 -32.12
N GLY A 433 10.45 12.72 -31.41
CA GLY A 433 11.23 12.19 -30.29
C GLY A 433 10.55 12.38 -28.95
N SER A 434 10.52 11.33 -28.15
CA SER A 434 9.84 11.30 -26.85
C SER A 434 10.64 12.04 -25.79
N SER A 435 10.38 13.34 -25.62
CA SER A 435 10.90 14.12 -24.52
C SER A 435 9.77 14.53 -23.57
N SER A 436 9.91 14.20 -22.29
CA SER A 436 8.93 14.60 -21.25
C SER A 436 8.72 16.10 -21.22
N ARG A 437 9.72 16.92 -21.55
CA ARG A 437 9.62 18.39 -21.59
C ARG A 437 8.72 18.87 -22.69
N PHE A 438 8.88 18.35 -23.92
CA PHE A 438 8.02 18.71 -25.07
C PHE A 438 6.58 18.25 -24.83
N LEU A 439 6.40 17.08 -24.21
CA LEU A 439 5.08 16.55 -23.88
C LEU A 439 4.36 17.45 -22.86
N ILE A 440 5.06 17.91 -21.81
CA ILE A 440 4.50 18.83 -20.82
C ILE A 440 4.12 20.17 -21.48
N LEU A 441 5.00 20.74 -22.29
CA LEU A 441 4.72 22.01 -23.00
C LEU A 441 3.53 21.85 -23.95
N GLY A 442 3.47 20.76 -24.72
CA GLY A 442 2.35 20.48 -25.62
C GLY A 442 1.03 20.24 -24.88
N ALA A 443 1.07 19.57 -23.73
CA ALA A 443 -0.11 19.33 -22.90
C ALA A 443 -0.51 20.54 -22.04
N ALA A 444 0.35 21.56 -21.88
CA ALA A 444 0.03 22.77 -21.13
C ALA A 444 -1.12 23.56 -21.75
N VAL A 445 -1.17 23.67 -23.08
CA VAL A 445 -2.26 24.39 -23.78
C VAL A 445 -3.62 23.76 -23.52
N PRO A 446 -3.86 22.47 -23.81
CA PRO A 446 -5.14 21.82 -23.49
C PRO A 446 -5.40 21.77 -21.98
N GLY A 447 -4.35 21.72 -21.13
CA GLY A 447 -4.46 21.84 -19.69
C GLY A 447 -5.00 23.20 -19.22
N LEU A 448 -4.51 24.30 -19.80
CA LEU A 448 -5.02 25.65 -19.53
C LEU A 448 -6.47 25.82 -20.00
N LEU A 449 -6.82 25.29 -21.18
CA LEU A 449 -8.21 25.28 -21.66
C LEU A 449 -9.12 24.48 -20.70
N ALA A 450 -8.68 23.32 -20.23
CA ALA A 450 -9.40 22.55 -19.21
C ALA A 450 -9.58 23.35 -17.91
N PHE A 451 -8.52 24.04 -17.45
CA PHE A 451 -8.56 24.85 -16.23
C PHE A 451 -9.57 26.02 -16.33
N ARG A 452 -9.71 26.64 -17.51
CA ARG A 452 -10.77 27.67 -17.73
C ARG A 452 -12.18 27.14 -17.49
N MET A 453 -12.38 25.80 -17.65
CA MET A 453 -13.67 25.15 -17.44
C MET A 453 -13.92 24.78 -15.98
N GLN A 454 -13.05 25.11 -15.02
CA GLN A 454 -13.13 24.75 -13.60
C GLN A 454 -14.45 25.12 -12.90
N ARG A 455 -15.17 26.16 -13.41
CA ARG A 455 -16.49 26.56 -12.90
C ARG A 455 -17.63 25.65 -13.36
N HIS A 456 -17.38 24.77 -14.36
CA HIS A 456 -18.33 23.83 -14.91
C HIS A 456 -17.84 22.41 -14.64
N PRO A 457 -18.24 21.75 -13.52
CA PRO A 457 -17.66 20.49 -13.06
C PRO A 457 -17.63 19.37 -14.12
N ARG A 458 -18.68 19.26 -14.92
CA ARG A 458 -18.77 18.21 -15.96
C ARG A 458 -17.81 18.47 -17.13
N ARG A 459 -17.73 19.73 -17.62
CA ARG A 459 -16.77 20.11 -18.66
C ARG A 459 -15.35 19.89 -18.18
N PHE A 460 -15.06 20.35 -16.95
CA PHE A 460 -13.74 20.19 -16.36
C PHE A 460 -13.35 18.70 -16.21
N ALA A 461 -14.24 17.88 -15.64
CA ALA A 461 -14.04 16.44 -15.53
C ALA A 461 -13.85 15.77 -16.89
N GLY A 462 -14.68 16.10 -17.89
CA GLY A 462 -14.54 15.60 -19.26
C GLY A 462 -13.22 16.00 -19.92
N CYS A 463 -12.77 17.25 -19.74
CA CYS A 463 -11.48 17.71 -20.25
C CYS A 463 -10.29 16.98 -19.56
N VAL A 464 -10.36 16.79 -18.24
CA VAL A 464 -9.34 16.03 -17.49
C VAL A 464 -9.32 14.57 -17.98
N ALA A 465 -10.48 13.94 -18.18
CA ALA A 465 -10.58 12.60 -18.73
C ALA A 465 -9.96 12.52 -20.14
N ALA A 466 -10.27 13.48 -21.01
CA ALA A 466 -9.70 13.54 -22.37
C ALA A 466 -8.17 13.68 -22.36
N LEU A 467 -7.62 14.50 -21.47
CA LEU A 467 -6.18 14.63 -21.24
C LEU A 467 -5.56 13.31 -20.79
N LEU A 468 -6.12 12.65 -19.78
CA LEU A 468 -5.62 11.39 -19.25
C LEU A 468 -5.70 10.25 -20.29
N ILE A 469 -6.78 10.20 -21.08
CA ILE A 469 -6.92 9.23 -22.19
C ILE A 469 -5.88 9.51 -23.28
N SER A 470 -5.63 10.77 -23.63
CA SER A 470 -4.58 11.09 -24.62
C SER A 470 -3.19 10.65 -24.16
N GLY A 471 -2.93 10.68 -22.84
CA GLY A 471 -1.68 10.18 -22.26
C GLY A 471 -1.42 8.69 -22.51
N THR A 472 -2.46 7.89 -22.74
CA THR A 472 -2.29 6.45 -23.07
C THR A 472 -1.67 6.24 -24.45
N LEU A 473 -1.67 7.25 -25.32
CA LEU A 473 -1.07 7.22 -26.65
C LEU A 473 0.42 7.59 -26.65
N VAL A 474 0.97 8.01 -25.51
CA VAL A 474 2.40 8.35 -25.38
C VAL A 474 3.25 7.09 -25.55
N GLN A 475 4.20 7.15 -26.48
CA GLN A 475 5.15 6.08 -26.69
C GLN A 475 6.24 6.10 -25.63
N SER A 476 6.60 4.92 -25.15
CA SER A 476 7.72 4.76 -24.22
C SER A 476 9.05 4.76 -24.98
N PRO A 477 10.14 5.28 -24.38
CA PRO A 477 11.48 5.18 -24.93
C PRO A 477 11.98 3.71 -25.10
N PHE A 478 11.32 2.75 -24.48
CA PHE A 478 11.62 1.31 -24.58
C PHE A 478 10.71 0.59 -25.59
N GLY A 479 10.18 1.30 -26.57
CA GLY A 479 9.35 0.74 -27.63
C GLY A 479 7.88 0.48 -27.24
N ARG A 480 7.20 -0.30 -28.10
CA ARG A 480 5.77 -0.58 -27.98
C ARG A 480 5.49 -1.71 -26.99
N ALA A 481 4.48 -1.52 -26.13
CA ALA A 481 3.97 -2.61 -25.30
C ALA A 481 3.20 -3.62 -26.17
N VAL A 482 3.63 -4.88 -26.14
CA VAL A 482 3.00 -6.00 -26.86
C VAL A 482 2.21 -6.91 -25.93
N TYR A 483 2.48 -6.81 -24.63
CA TYR A 483 1.78 -7.54 -23.59
C TYR A 483 1.67 -6.69 -22.32
N ALA A 484 0.56 -6.82 -21.61
CA ALA A 484 0.37 -6.26 -20.27
C ALA A 484 -0.56 -7.15 -19.46
N GLU A 485 -0.14 -7.51 -18.25
CA GLU A 485 -0.94 -8.27 -17.28
C GLU A 485 -0.78 -7.68 -15.89
N ARG A 486 -1.88 -7.61 -15.16
CA ARG A 486 -1.90 -7.24 -13.75
C ARG A 486 -2.25 -8.45 -12.91
N THR A 487 -1.41 -8.75 -11.95
CA THR A 487 -1.59 -9.81 -10.97
C THR A 487 -1.73 -9.22 -9.57
N PHE A 488 -1.86 -10.10 -8.58
CA PHE A 488 -1.76 -9.70 -7.17
C PHE A 488 -0.38 -9.12 -6.83
N PHE A 489 0.69 -9.59 -7.45
CA PHE A 489 2.06 -9.17 -7.14
C PHE A 489 2.51 -7.91 -7.88
N GLY A 490 1.84 -7.53 -8.98
CA GLY A 490 2.17 -6.30 -9.68
C GLY A 490 1.65 -6.21 -11.11
N VAL A 491 2.22 -5.26 -11.87
CA VAL A 491 1.86 -5.00 -13.27
C VAL A 491 3.06 -5.30 -14.16
N TYR A 492 2.94 -6.33 -14.97
CA TYR A 492 3.98 -6.77 -15.92
C TYR A 492 3.68 -6.25 -17.32
N ARG A 493 4.72 -5.79 -18.01
CA ARG A 493 4.63 -5.33 -19.40
C ARG A 493 5.80 -5.88 -20.20
N VAL A 494 5.50 -6.48 -21.36
CA VAL A 494 6.53 -6.80 -22.35
C VAL A 494 6.52 -5.70 -23.42
N ARG A 495 7.70 -5.15 -23.70
CA ARG A 495 7.91 -4.12 -24.71
C ARG A 495 8.89 -4.60 -25.77
N VAL A 496 8.70 -4.14 -26.99
CA VAL A 496 9.57 -4.43 -28.13
C VAL A 496 10.08 -3.12 -28.69
N ASP A 497 11.39 -2.99 -28.73
CA ASP A 497 12.08 -1.93 -29.45
C ASP A 497 12.66 -2.52 -30.73
N GLU A 498 12.06 -2.19 -31.88
CA GLU A 498 12.47 -2.67 -33.18
C GLU A 498 13.77 -2.02 -33.68
N GLN A 499 14.11 -0.81 -33.18
CA GLN A 499 15.33 -0.08 -33.57
C GLN A 499 16.56 -0.64 -32.88
N LEU A 500 16.44 -0.92 -31.57
CA LEU A 500 17.51 -1.52 -30.76
C LEU A 500 17.52 -3.05 -30.86
N HIS A 501 16.52 -3.66 -31.49
CA HIS A 501 16.34 -5.12 -31.60
C HIS A 501 16.30 -5.82 -30.23
N TYR A 502 15.58 -5.24 -29.24
CA TYR A 502 15.43 -5.79 -27.90
C TYR A 502 13.98 -6.00 -27.51
N ARG A 503 13.73 -7.06 -26.72
CA ARG A 503 12.52 -7.28 -25.95
C ARG A 503 12.83 -7.06 -24.48
N PHE A 504 11.94 -6.37 -23.79
CA PHE A 504 12.08 -6.02 -22.39
C PHE A 504 10.88 -6.49 -21.60
N MET A 505 11.09 -6.96 -20.36
CA MET A 505 10.04 -7.20 -19.39
C MET A 505 10.18 -6.20 -18.24
N PHE A 506 9.11 -5.46 -17.99
CA PHE A 506 9.04 -4.50 -16.91
C PHE A 506 8.02 -4.93 -15.87
N HIS A 507 8.33 -4.69 -14.60
CA HIS A 507 7.40 -4.69 -13.47
C HIS A 507 7.36 -3.27 -12.90
N GLY A 508 6.25 -2.53 -13.13
CA GLY A 508 6.26 -1.08 -12.93
C GLY A 508 7.31 -0.40 -13.83
N PRO A 509 8.22 0.41 -13.28
CA PRO A 509 9.33 1.01 -14.00
C PRO A 509 10.59 0.12 -14.04
N THR A 510 10.65 -0.94 -13.24
CA THR A 510 11.84 -1.77 -13.07
C THR A 510 11.97 -2.80 -14.19
N LEU A 511 13.14 -2.85 -14.81
CA LEU A 511 13.47 -3.84 -15.80
C LEU A 511 13.80 -5.19 -15.12
N HIS A 512 13.02 -6.21 -15.41
CA HIS A 512 13.19 -7.58 -14.89
C HIS A 512 13.91 -8.52 -15.85
N GLY A 513 14.38 -8.02 -16.96
CA GLY A 513 15.16 -8.74 -17.93
C GLY A 513 14.88 -8.31 -19.36
N MET A 514 15.78 -8.68 -20.25
CA MET A 514 15.70 -8.37 -21.67
C MET A 514 16.33 -9.49 -22.50
N GLN A 515 15.95 -9.56 -23.77
CA GLN A 515 16.53 -10.49 -24.74
C GLN A 515 16.75 -9.79 -26.08
N SER A 516 17.86 -10.12 -26.75
CA SER A 516 18.11 -9.67 -28.12
C SER A 516 17.20 -10.39 -29.11
N MET A 517 16.71 -9.67 -30.10
CA MET A 517 15.97 -10.22 -31.22
C MET A 517 16.89 -10.71 -32.35
N LEU A 518 18.17 -10.38 -32.28
CA LEU A 518 19.18 -10.83 -33.25
C LEU A 518 19.53 -12.29 -32.96
N PRO A 519 19.47 -13.19 -34.00
CA PRO A 519 19.68 -14.62 -33.78
C PRO A 519 21.03 -14.97 -33.15
N GLU A 520 22.11 -14.25 -33.53
CA GLU A 520 23.47 -14.45 -33.03
C GLU A 520 23.64 -14.04 -31.54
N ARG A 521 22.75 -13.21 -31.02
CA ARG A 521 22.77 -12.74 -29.64
C ARG A 521 21.61 -13.25 -28.78
N ARG A 522 20.72 -14.07 -29.37
CA ARG A 522 19.50 -14.55 -28.70
C ARG A 522 19.80 -15.29 -27.41
N GLY A 523 20.85 -16.11 -27.33
CA GLY A 523 21.25 -16.88 -26.18
C GLY A 523 22.12 -16.12 -25.17
N VAL A 524 22.48 -14.86 -25.46
CA VAL A 524 23.34 -14.07 -24.55
C VAL A 524 22.49 -13.47 -23.41
N SER A 525 22.94 -13.68 -22.17
CA SER A 525 22.35 -13.03 -21.02
C SER A 525 22.61 -11.52 -21.06
N LEU A 526 21.59 -10.72 -20.91
CA LEU A 526 21.65 -9.27 -21.03
C LEU A 526 21.22 -8.59 -19.71
N SER A 527 21.11 -7.26 -19.74
CA SER A 527 20.79 -6.42 -18.57
C SER A 527 21.88 -6.55 -17.49
N TYR A 528 21.48 -6.62 -16.24
CA TYR A 528 22.36 -6.79 -15.07
C TYR A 528 22.90 -8.24 -14.92
N PHE A 529 22.53 -9.14 -15.86
CA PHE A 529 23.06 -10.50 -15.96
C PHE A 529 24.13 -10.64 -17.06
N HIS A 530 24.57 -9.54 -17.66
CA HIS A 530 25.52 -9.57 -18.80
C HIS A 530 26.82 -10.31 -18.41
N PRO A 531 27.43 -11.12 -19.34
CA PRO A 531 28.63 -11.91 -19.02
C PRO A 531 29.83 -11.10 -18.54
N SER A 532 29.99 -9.85 -18.97
CA SER A 532 31.05 -8.96 -18.49
C SER A 532 30.69 -8.22 -17.17
N GLY A 533 29.46 -8.39 -16.68
CA GLY A 533 28.98 -7.80 -15.41
C GLY A 533 29.37 -8.62 -14.18
N PRO A 534 29.00 -8.16 -12.99
CA PRO A 534 29.37 -8.83 -11.74
C PRO A 534 28.98 -10.30 -11.66
N ILE A 535 27.75 -10.65 -12.05
CA ILE A 535 27.32 -12.06 -12.00
C ILE A 535 28.06 -12.93 -13.02
N GLY A 536 28.38 -12.40 -14.22
CA GLY A 536 29.19 -13.10 -15.20
C GLY A 536 30.60 -13.37 -14.66
N GLN A 537 31.19 -12.44 -13.89
CA GLN A 537 32.47 -12.64 -13.21
C GLN A 537 32.36 -13.74 -12.14
N VAL A 538 31.23 -13.88 -11.43
CA VAL A 538 31.01 -14.98 -10.49
C VAL A 538 31.03 -16.31 -11.21
N PHE A 539 30.34 -16.44 -12.37
CA PHE A 539 30.36 -17.65 -13.17
C PHE A 539 31.74 -18.01 -13.73
N ALA A 540 32.55 -17.00 -14.05
CA ALA A 540 33.92 -17.20 -14.53
C ALA A 540 34.94 -17.49 -13.40
N GLY A 541 34.76 -16.84 -12.24
CA GLY A 541 35.76 -16.81 -11.16
C GLY A 541 35.57 -17.82 -10.04
N ALA A 542 34.37 -18.41 -9.88
CA ALA A 542 34.08 -19.39 -8.83
C ALA A 542 33.77 -20.79 -9.42
N PRO A 543 34.76 -21.50 -10.01
CA PRO A 543 34.52 -22.70 -10.81
C PRO A 543 33.93 -23.86 -10.00
N GLN A 544 34.27 -24.03 -8.72
CA GLN A 544 33.72 -25.10 -7.90
C GLN A 544 32.21 -24.96 -7.68
N ALA A 545 31.77 -23.76 -7.28
CA ALA A 545 30.34 -23.48 -7.04
C ALA A 545 29.53 -23.53 -8.36
N THR A 546 30.08 -22.94 -9.44
CA THR A 546 29.39 -22.87 -10.74
C THR A 546 29.47 -24.17 -11.53
N ALA A 547 30.37 -25.10 -11.18
CA ALA A 547 30.43 -26.45 -11.73
C ALA A 547 29.47 -27.43 -11.07
N ALA A 548 28.82 -27.07 -9.97
CA ALA A 548 27.91 -27.94 -9.27
C ALA A 548 26.72 -28.37 -10.17
N ARG A 549 26.24 -29.59 -9.95
CA ARG A 549 25.14 -30.19 -10.76
C ARG A 549 23.80 -29.46 -10.57
N GLU A 550 23.54 -28.95 -9.36
CA GLU A 550 22.27 -28.32 -9.03
C GLU A 550 22.51 -26.89 -8.58
N ILE A 551 21.79 -25.96 -9.19
CA ILE A 551 21.81 -24.52 -8.85
C ILE A 551 20.39 -24.06 -8.59
N GLY A 552 20.21 -23.31 -7.49
CA GLY A 552 18.93 -22.70 -7.10
C GLY A 552 18.93 -21.20 -7.44
N VAL A 553 17.85 -20.71 -8.03
CA VAL A 553 17.67 -19.29 -8.35
C VAL A 553 16.36 -18.81 -7.72
N VAL A 554 16.41 -17.81 -6.88
CA VAL A 554 15.27 -17.14 -6.30
C VAL A 554 14.91 -15.94 -7.17
N GLY A 555 13.76 -15.99 -7.82
CA GLY A 555 13.32 -15.10 -8.88
C GLY A 555 13.60 -15.67 -10.26
N LEU A 556 12.69 -15.44 -11.19
CA LEU A 556 12.78 -15.93 -12.59
C LEU A 556 13.05 -14.81 -13.57
N GLY A 557 12.31 -13.69 -13.46
CA GLY A 557 12.32 -12.65 -14.50
C GLY A 557 11.95 -13.20 -15.86
N VAL A 558 12.75 -12.90 -16.89
CA VAL A 558 12.58 -13.48 -18.24
C VAL A 558 13.35 -14.80 -18.42
N GLY A 559 13.99 -15.31 -17.36
CA GLY A 559 14.82 -16.50 -17.42
C GLY A 559 16.26 -16.24 -17.93
N SER A 560 16.75 -15.00 -17.91
CA SER A 560 18.08 -14.64 -18.47
C SER A 560 19.23 -15.47 -17.90
N LEU A 561 19.18 -15.85 -16.62
CA LEU A 561 20.19 -16.69 -15.99
C LEU A 561 20.25 -18.11 -16.59
N ALA A 562 19.19 -18.57 -17.24
CA ALA A 562 19.20 -19.88 -17.92
C ALA A 562 20.25 -19.98 -19.05
N SER A 563 20.74 -18.84 -19.56
CA SER A 563 21.82 -18.81 -20.55
C SER A 563 23.18 -19.31 -20.02
N TYR A 564 23.35 -19.35 -18.69
CA TYR A 564 24.56 -19.88 -18.03
C TYR A 564 24.51 -21.38 -17.75
N VAL A 565 23.37 -22.04 -18.02
CA VAL A 565 23.17 -23.48 -17.71
C VAL A 565 24.04 -24.36 -18.63
N ARG A 566 24.86 -25.21 -18.02
CA ARG A 566 25.67 -26.17 -18.76
C ARG A 566 24.92 -27.48 -18.97
N ALA A 567 25.40 -28.30 -19.91
CA ALA A 567 24.73 -29.53 -20.31
C ALA A 567 24.53 -30.55 -19.21
N ASP A 568 25.43 -30.56 -18.21
CA ASP A 568 25.45 -31.50 -17.07
C ASP A 568 24.68 -30.98 -15.85
N GLN A 569 24.10 -29.79 -15.91
CA GLN A 569 23.46 -29.12 -14.78
C GLN A 569 21.93 -29.19 -14.81
N ARG A 570 21.33 -29.02 -13.62
CA ARG A 570 19.90 -28.83 -13.41
C ARG A 570 19.70 -27.57 -12.56
N TRP A 571 18.88 -26.66 -13.04
CA TRP A 571 18.57 -25.43 -12.35
C TRP A 571 17.12 -25.40 -11.92
N THR A 572 16.87 -24.92 -10.68
CA THR A 572 15.54 -24.71 -10.16
C THR A 572 15.33 -23.22 -9.90
N PHE A 573 14.39 -22.63 -10.61
CA PHE A 573 13.93 -21.26 -10.40
C PHE A 573 12.75 -21.26 -9.44
N PHE A 574 12.78 -20.45 -8.41
CA PHE A 574 11.69 -20.27 -7.45
C PHE A 574 11.02 -18.93 -7.76
N GLU A 575 9.77 -18.96 -8.22
CA GLU A 575 9.04 -17.78 -8.65
C GLU A 575 7.69 -17.68 -7.93
N ILE A 576 7.36 -16.51 -7.38
CA ILE A 576 6.13 -16.31 -6.62
C ILE A 576 4.92 -16.10 -7.53
N ASP A 577 5.11 -15.49 -8.70
CA ASP A 577 4.02 -15.14 -9.61
C ASP A 577 3.95 -16.06 -10.82
N PRO A 578 2.88 -16.88 -10.95
CA PRO A 578 2.70 -17.73 -12.13
C PRO A 578 2.66 -16.96 -13.46
N ALA A 579 2.33 -15.66 -13.45
CA ALA A 579 2.31 -14.85 -14.67
C ALA A 579 3.72 -14.62 -15.21
N VAL A 580 4.71 -14.48 -14.34
CA VAL A 580 6.13 -14.35 -14.73
C VAL A 580 6.58 -15.62 -15.46
N GLU A 581 6.25 -16.81 -14.92
CA GLU A 581 6.57 -18.08 -15.62
C GLU A 581 5.88 -18.17 -16.98
N ARG A 582 4.58 -17.81 -17.07
CA ARG A 582 3.87 -17.83 -18.36
C ARG A 582 4.56 -16.96 -19.41
N VAL A 583 4.96 -15.74 -19.04
CA VAL A 583 5.65 -14.80 -19.93
C VAL A 583 7.03 -15.30 -20.31
N ALA A 584 7.80 -15.82 -19.36
CA ALA A 584 9.16 -16.35 -19.61
C ALA A 584 9.18 -17.61 -20.49
N ARG A 585 8.10 -18.43 -20.45
CA ARG A 585 7.94 -19.62 -21.30
C ARG A 585 7.31 -19.33 -22.66
N ASP A 586 6.73 -18.15 -22.87
CA ASP A 586 6.13 -17.80 -24.15
C ASP A 586 7.21 -17.37 -25.14
N SER A 587 7.57 -18.26 -26.08
CA SER A 587 8.62 -18.05 -27.06
C SER A 587 8.37 -16.87 -28.02
N ARG A 588 7.13 -16.35 -28.06
CA ARG A 588 6.83 -15.08 -28.76
C ARG A 588 7.54 -13.90 -28.10
N TYR A 589 7.84 -14.00 -26.82
CA TYR A 589 8.49 -12.96 -26.02
C TYR A 589 9.93 -13.32 -25.68
N PHE A 590 10.16 -14.46 -25.01
CA PHE A 590 11.47 -14.87 -24.51
C PHE A 590 11.72 -16.35 -24.77
N THR A 591 12.99 -16.73 -24.95
CA THR A 591 13.35 -18.10 -25.34
C THR A 591 14.35 -18.77 -24.39
N TYR A 592 14.85 -18.06 -23.38
CA TYR A 592 15.85 -18.59 -22.46
C TYR A 592 15.44 -19.93 -21.79
N LEU A 593 14.16 -20.06 -21.36
CA LEU A 593 13.65 -21.28 -20.75
C LEU A 593 13.43 -22.39 -21.79
N GLU A 594 13.01 -22.04 -23.01
CA GLU A 594 12.89 -22.98 -24.14
C GLU A 594 14.26 -23.57 -24.52
N ASP A 595 15.28 -22.72 -24.65
CA ASP A 595 16.66 -23.10 -24.97
C ASP A 595 17.30 -23.93 -23.83
N CYS A 596 16.92 -23.69 -22.59
CA CYS A 596 17.32 -24.51 -21.43
C CYS A 596 16.67 -25.91 -21.43
N GLY A 597 15.42 -25.99 -21.85
CA GLY A 597 14.63 -27.23 -21.89
C GLY A 597 14.45 -27.88 -20.49
N ALA A 598 14.56 -29.20 -20.43
CA ALA A 598 14.35 -29.98 -19.20
C ALA A 598 15.39 -29.74 -18.09
N ARG A 599 16.47 -29.01 -18.38
CA ARG A 599 17.48 -28.64 -17.39
C ARG A 599 17.01 -27.53 -16.44
N CYS A 600 16.00 -26.75 -16.85
CA CYS A 600 15.42 -25.66 -16.06
C CYS A 600 14.01 -26.00 -15.62
N THR A 601 13.81 -26.09 -14.30
CA THR A 601 12.51 -26.26 -13.69
C THR A 601 12.10 -24.98 -12.95
N VAL A 602 10.80 -24.70 -12.93
CA VAL A 602 10.23 -23.54 -12.20
C VAL A 602 9.34 -24.08 -11.09
N ALA A 603 9.61 -23.67 -9.86
CA ALA A 603 8.79 -23.96 -8.68
C ALA A 603 8.01 -22.72 -8.30
N ILE A 604 6.69 -22.77 -8.48
CA ILE A 604 5.79 -21.64 -8.15
C ILE A 604 5.53 -21.62 -6.64
N GLY A 605 5.68 -20.44 -6.04
CA GLY A 605 5.43 -20.14 -4.64
C GLY A 605 6.52 -19.29 -4.00
N ASP A 606 6.35 -18.97 -2.71
CA ASP A 606 7.38 -18.26 -1.95
C ASP A 606 8.70 -19.04 -1.95
N ALA A 607 9.78 -18.35 -2.30
CA ALA A 607 11.09 -18.97 -2.51
C ALA A 607 11.68 -19.54 -1.20
N ARG A 608 11.49 -18.85 -0.07
CA ARG A 608 12.00 -19.28 1.22
C ARG A 608 11.34 -20.59 1.67
N VAL A 609 10.03 -20.69 1.47
CA VAL A 609 9.25 -21.90 1.78
C VAL A 609 9.64 -23.04 0.84
N SER A 610 9.76 -22.75 -0.44
CA SER A 610 10.08 -23.74 -1.47
C SER A 610 11.50 -24.26 -1.32
N LEU A 611 12.49 -23.41 -1.04
CA LEU A 611 13.85 -23.80 -0.67
C LEU A 611 13.86 -24.63 0.62
N GLY A 612 13.01 -24.28 1.60
CA GLY A 612 12.89 -25.05 2.84
C GLY A 612 12.49 -26.53 2.63
N ARG A 613 11.81 -26.83 1.52
CA ARG A 613 11.40 -28.21 1.13
C ARG A 613 12.46 -28.93 0.31
N SER A 614 13.50 -28.23 -0.17
CA SER A 614 14.61 -28.84 -0.89
C SER A 614 15.46 -29.72 0.02
N ARG A 615 16.25 -30.64 -0.58
CA ARG A 615 17.15 -31.49 0.19
C ARG A 615 18.25 -30.69 0.87
N PRO A 616 18.74 -31.09 2.06
CA PRO A 616 19.93 -30.48 2.64
C PRO A 616 21.12 -30.54 1.67
N GLN A 617 21.93 -29.47 1.64
CA GLN A 617 23.13 -29.36 0.81
C GLN A 617 22.92 -29.67 -0.69
N GLN A 618 21.75 -29.38 -1.20
CA GLN A 618 21.37 -29.70 -2.58
C GLN A 618 22.10 -28.82 -3.61
N PHE A 619 22.23 -27.52 -3.33
CA PHE A 619 22.68 -26.55 -4.30
C PHE A 619 24.16 -26.20 -4.11
N GLY A 620 24.96 -26.24 -5.17
CA GLY A 620 26.31 -25.71 -5.13
C GLY A 620 26.36 -24.19 -5.23
N MET A 621 25.30 -23.59 -5.76
CA MET A 621 25.11 -22.14 -5.80
C MET A 621 23.65 -21.80 -5.57
N ILE A 622 23.40 -20.77 -4.77
CA ILE A 622 22.07 -20.17 -4.61
C ILE A 622 22.16 -18.71 -5.05
N ILE A 623 21.38 -18.33 -6.05
CA ILE A 623 21.33 -16.97 -6.58
C ILE A 623 20.02 -16.31 -6.11
N LEU A 624 20.10 -15.15 -5.47
CA LEU A 624 18.93 -14.38 -5.06
C LEU A 624 18.78 -13.16 -5.96
N ASP A 625 17.73 -13.15 -6.75
CA ASP A 625 17.32 -12.06 -7.66
C ASP A 625 15.80 -11.86 -7.59
N ALA A 626 15.24 -11.84 -6.39
CA ALA A 626 13.82 -11.62 -6.16
C ALA A 626 13.54 -10.16 -5.86
N PHE A 627 12.84 -9.49 -6.78
CA PHE A 627 12.44 -8.11 -6.65
C PHE A 627 10.93 -7.96 -6.83
N SER A 628 10.30 -7.15 -5.96
CA SER A 628 8.96 -6.63 -6.19
C SER A 628 9.10 -5.16 -6.58
N SER A 629 8.99 -4.87 -7.88
CA SER A 629 9.47 -3.61 -8.45
C SER A 629 10.97 -3.39 -8.09
N ASP A 630 11.35 -2.30 -7.40
CA ASP A 630 12.75 -2.03 -7.01
C ASP A 630 13.08 -2.52 -5.57
N ALA A 631 12.19 -3.21 -4.87
CA ALA A 631 12.40 -3.66 -3.50
C ALA A 631 12.68 -5.17 -3.41
N ILE A 632 13.75 -5.54 -2.68
CA ILE A 632 13.99 -6.92 -2.28
C ILE A 632 13.08 -7.23 -1.07
N PRO A 633 12.33 -8.34 -1.08
CA PRO A 633 11.51 -8.74 0.05
C PRO A 633 12.38 -8.99 1.31
N ILE A 634 12.09 -8.26 2.38
CA ILE A 634 12.92 -8.24 3.60
C ILE A 634 13.06 -9.65 4.21
N HIS A 635 12.01 -10.46 4.17
CA HIS A 635 12.03 -11.83 4.72
C HIS A 635 13.03 -12.77 4.03
N LEU A 636 13.55 -12.39 2.87
CA LEU A 636 14.64 -13.10 2.19
C LEU A 636 16.02 -12.65 2.66
N LEU A 637 16.12 -11.56 3.43
CA LEU A 637 17.35 -10.93 3.92
C LEU A 637 17.39 -10.90 5.46
N THR A 638 16.97 -11.97 6.10
CA THR A 638 17.02 -12.14 7.57
C THR A 638 18.03 -13.21 7.96
N ARG A 639 18.43 -13.21 9.24
CA ARG A 639 19.32 -14.24 9.80
C ARG A 639 18.75 -15.64 9.58
N GLU A 640 17.46 -15.82 9.79
CA GLU A 640 16.74 -17.10 9.66
C GLU A 640 16.69 -17.54 8.18
N ALA A 641 16.50 -16.60 7.25
CA ALA A 641 16.56 -16.89 5.81
C ALA A 641 17.97 -17.32 5.39
N LEU A 642 19.00 -16.60 5.82
CA LEU A 642 20.39 -16.92 5.51
C LEU A 642 20.78 -18.30 6.10
N ALA A 643 20.38 -18.62 7.32
CA ALA A 643 20.58 -19.94 7.92
C ALA A 643 19.89 -21.05 7.11
N LEU A 644 18.68 -20.80 6.59
CA LEU A 644 18.00 -21.74 5.69
C LEU A 644 18.80 -21.95 4.40
N TYR A 645 19.29 -20.88 3.76
CA TYR A 645 20.09 -20.99 2.53
C TYR A 645 21.36 -21.80 2.78
N LEU A 646 22.05 -21.56 3.89
CA LEU A 646 23.26 -22.31 4.27
C LEU A 646 22.97 -23.80 4.51
N ALA A 647 21.80 -24.14 5.05
CA ALA A 647 21.39 -25.53 5.22
C ALA A 647 21.11 -26.25 3.87
N ARG A 648 20.79 -25.51 2.82
CA ARG A 648 20.54 -26.01 1.46
C ARG A 648 21.77 -25.92 0.55
N LEU A 649 22.79 -25.16 0.96
CA LEU A 649 24.04 -24.95 0.22
C LEU A 649 25.04 -26.07 0.51
N ALA A 650 25.55 -26.68 -0.55
CA ALA A 650 26.57 -27.73 -0.47
C ALA A 650 27.90 -27.18 0.13
N PRO A 651 28.79 -28.04 0.63
CA PRO A 651 30.15 -27.67 1.00
C PRO A 651 30.88 -27.03 -0.21
N GLY A 652 31.63 -25.97 0.03
CA GLY A 652 32.30 -25.19 -1.05
C GLY A 652 31.36 -24.38 -1.94
N GLY A 653 30.07 -24.35 -1.61
CA GLY A 653 29.07 -23.56 -2.36
C GLY A 653 29.06 -22.09 -1.97
N ILE A 654 28.48 -21.26 -2.84
CA ILE A 654 28.36 -19.82 -2.65
C ILE A 654 26.89 -19.34 -2.76
N ILE A 655 26.59 -18.24 -2.09
CA ILE A 655 25.32 -17.50 -2.25
C ILE A 655 25.64 -16.19 -2.96
N ALA A 656 24.98 -15.93 -4.09
CA ALA A 656 25.09 -14.68 -4.83
C ALA A 656 23.78 -13.88 -4.71
N LEU A 657 23.87 -12.62 -4.25
CA LEU A 657 22.71 -11.77 -4.00
C LEU A 657 22.80 -10.54 -4.91
N HIS A 658 21.79 -10.35 -5.74
CA HIS A 658 21.56 -9.10 -6.45
C HIS A 658 20.96 -8.09 -5.49
N ILE A 659 21.64 -6.97 -5.25
CA ILE A 659 21.25 -5.97 -4.24
C ILE A 659 21.13 -4.56 -4.80
N SER A 660 21.04 -4.44 -6.14
CA SER A 660 20.79 -3.15 -6.78
C SER A 660 19.50 -2.54 -6.26
N ASN A 661 19.57 -1.34 -5.70
CA ASN A 661 18.39 -0.64 -5.22
C ASN A 661 18.63 0.88 -5.30
N LEU A 662 17.63 1.63 -5.77
CA LEU A 662 17.72 3.09 -5.90
C LEU A 662 17.61 3.82 -4.56
N HIS A 663 16.87 3.25 -3.62
CA HIS A 663 16.45 3.91 -2.38
C HIS A 663 17.09 3.34 -1.11
N LEU A 664 17.57 2.08 -1.16
CA LEU A 664 18.11 1.37 0.00
C LEU A 664 19.57 0.99 -0.21
N SER A 665 20.37 1.07 0.85
CA SER A 665 21.75 0.54 0.91
C SER A 665 21.75 -0.78 1.68
N LEU A 666 21.77 -1.91 0.97
CA LEU A 666 21.64 -3.24 1.58
C LEU A 666 22.98 -3.90 1.91
N SER A 667 24.10 -3.42 1.33
CA SER A 667 25.42 -4.04 1.55
C SER A 667 25.85 -4.05 3.03
N PRO A 668 25.60 -3.02 3.88
CA PRO A 668 25.94 -3.09 5.29
C PRO A 668 25.14 -4.15 6.06
N VAL A 669 23.85 -4.28 5.75
CA VAL A 669 22.96 -5.27 6.41
C VAL A 669 23.41 -6.69 6.09
N LEU A 670 23.65 -6.98 4.81
CA LEU A 670 24.13 -8.31 4.38
C LEU A 670 25.53 -8.60 4.92
N GLY A 671 26.41 -7.59 4.99
CA GLY A 671 27.71 -7.73 5.65
C GLY A 671 27.57 -8.08 7.14
N ARG A 672 26.61 -7.45 7.84
CA ARG A 672 26.31 -7.77 9.25
C ARG A 672 25.74 -9.18 9.42
N LEU A 673 24.86 -9.61 8.51
CA LEU A 673 24.30 -10.96 8.49
C LEU A 673 25.37 -12.00 8.21
N ALA A 674 26.27 -11.73 7.26
CA ALA A 674 27.39 -12.60 6.96
C ALA A 674 28.31 -12.78 8.18
N ALA A 675 28.67 -11.67 8.84
CA ALA A 675 29.52 -11.71 10.05
C ALA A 675 28.85 -12.50 11.20
N ASP A 676 27.53 -12.34 11.40
CA ASP A 676 26.75 -13.09 12.41
C ASP A 676 26.75 -14.61 12.17
N GLN A 677 26.78 -15.02 10.88
CA GLN A 677 26.79 -16.44 10.48
C GLN A 677 28.23 -16.98 10.22
N GLY A 678 29.25 -16.19 10.52
CA GLY A 678 30.65 -16.59 10.30
C GLY A 678 31.05 -16.77 8.84
N LEU A 679 30.41 -16.01 7.92
CA LEU A 679 30.67 -16.09 6.49
C LEU A 679 31.64 -15.01 6.02
N VAL A 680 32.37 -15.32 4.96
CA VAL A 680 33.12 -14.32 4.18
C VAL A 680 32.19 -13.70 3.14
N ALA A 681 32.23 -12.37 3.03
CA ALA A 681 31.41 -11.59 2.09
C ALA A 681 32.30 -10.77 1.16
N LEU A 682 31.98 -10.76 -0.12
CA LEU A 682 32.55 -9.88 -1.14
C LEU A 682 31.43 -9.13 -1.85
N TRP A 683 31.65 -7.84 -2.09
CA TRP A 683 30.68 -6.94 -2.69
C TRP A 683 31.29 -6.19 -3.87
N GLN A 684 30.49 -6.03 -4.93
CA GLN A 684 30.83 -5.21 -6.09
C GLN A 684 29.63 -4.37 -6.53
N ARG A 685 29.90 -3.10 -6.86
CA ARG A 685 28.97 -2.20 -7.52
C ARG A 685 29.59 -1.76 -8.83
N GLU A 686 28.88 -2.05 -9.93
CA GLU A 686 29.24 -1.61 -11.26
C GLU A 686 28.44 -0.37 -11.65
N ALA A 687 29.14 0.67 -12.11
CA ALA A 687 28.52 1.89 -12.60
C ALA A 687 28.20 1.78 -14.08
N ALA A 688 27.25 2.59 -14.57
CA ALA A 688 26.97 2.73 -16.00
C ALA A 688 28.20 3.32 -16.70
N THR A 689 28.60 2.73 -17.82
CA THR A 689 29.63 3.24 -18.73
C THR A 689 29.04 3.67 -20.05
N ALA A 690 29.68 4.62 -20.73
CA ALA A 690 29.24 5.03 -22.06
C ALA A 690 29.24 3.83 -23.02
N GLY A 691 28.15 3.61 -23.75
CA GLY A 691 27.98 2.48 -24.66
C GLY A 691 27.43 1.19 -24.05
N SER A 692 27.38 1.06 -22.70
CA SER A 692 26.88 -0.17 -22.08
C SER A 692 25.41 -0.50 -22.45
N PHE A 693 24.59 0.53 -22.66
CA PHE A 693 23.19 0.37 -23.08
C PHE A 693 23.04 -0.24 -24.48
N THR A 694 23.91 0.10 -25.42
CA THR A 694 23.89 -0.45 -26.78
C THR A 694 24.28 -1.91 -26.80
N ASP A 695 25.15 -2.32 -25.85
CA ASP A 695 25.53 -3.73 -25.68
C ASP A 695 24.49 -4.55 -24.87
N GLY A 696 23.44 -3.91 -24.39
CA GLY A 696 22.42 -4.53 -23.55
C GLY A 696 22.87 -4.79 -22.13
N LYS A 697 23.89 -4.06 -21.64
CA LYS A 697 24.43 -4.18 -20.29
C LYS A 697 23.92 -3.03 -19.42
N PHE A 698 23.47 -3.37 -18.21
CA PHE A 698 22.98 -2.42 -17.21
C PHE A 698 23.84 -2.45 -15.95
N PRO A 699 24.01 -1.32 -15.25
CA PRO A 699 24.73 -1.28 -14.00
C PRO A 699 24.05 -2.17 -12.96
N SER A 700 24.86 -2.79 -12.08
CA SER A 700 24.32 -3.66 -11.03
C SER A 700 25.20 -3.69 -9.80
N GLU A 701 24.61 -4.11 -8.67
CA GLU A 701 25.25 -4.25 -7.39
C GLU A 701 25.01 -5.67 -6.86
N TRP A 702 26.08 -6.40 -6.59
CA TRP A 702 26.04 -7.79 -6.16
C TRP A 702 26.86 -8.04 -4.93
N MET A 703 26.43 -8.98 -4.10
CA MET A 703 27.19 -9.52 -2.99
C MET A 703 27.27 -11.03 -3.11
N VAL A 704 28.42 -11.60 -2.81
CA VAL A 704 28.63 -13.04 -2.72
C VAL A 704 29.07 -13.42 -1.32
N LEU A 705 28.52 -14.53 -0.81
CA LEU A 705 28.78 -15.07 0.51
C LEU A 705 29.30 -16.51 0.40
N ALA A 706 30.29 -16.86 1.19
CA ALA A 706 30.83 -18.21 1.29
C ALA A 706 31.24 -18.55 2.73
N ARG A 707 31.41 -19.84 3.03
CA ARG A 707 31.93 -20.29 4.33
C ARG A 707 33.40 -19.95 4.46
N ASP A 708 34.17 -20.17 3.39
CA ASP A 708 35.60 -19.90 3.33
C ASP A 708 35.94 -19.01 2.14
N ARG A 709 37.02 -18.22 2.27
CA ARG A 709 37.51 -17.37 1.17
C ARG A 709 37.95 -18.18 -0.05
N ALA A 710 38.43 -19.40 0.16
CA ALA A 710 38.83 -20.31 -0.91
C ALA A 710 37.69 -20.70 -1.84
N ASP A 711 36.45 -20.74 -1.32
CA ASP A 711 35.24 -21.12 -2.09
C ASP A 711 34.96 -20.11 -3.23
N PHE A 712 35.45 -18.88 -3.13
CA PHE A 712 35.33 -17.90 -4.20
C PHE A 712 36.27 -18.13 -5.40
N GLY A 713 37.28 -19.02 -5.27
CA GLY A 713 38.26 -19.26 -6.33
C GLY A 713 38.98 -17.97 -6.73
N ALA A 714 39.11 -17.71 -8.04
CA ALA A 714 39.77 -16.51 -8.57
C ALA A 714 39.05 -15.19 -8.23
N LEU A 715 37.73 -15.25 -7.96
CA LEU A 715 36.95 -14.07 -7.54
C LEU A 715 37.45 -13.52 -6.22
N GLY A 716 37.98 -14.36 -5.31
CA GLY A 716 38.54 -13.94 -4.02
C GLY A 716 39.76 -13.02 -4.09
N SER A 717 40.46 -13.00 -5.22
CA SER A 717 41.59 -12.13 -5.50
C SER A 717 41.33 -10.99 -6.49
N ASP A 718 40.12 -10.93 -7.05
CA ASP A 718 39.74 -9.88 -8.00
C ASP A 718 39.54 -8.53 -7.28
N PRO A 719 40.32 -7.46 -7.61
CA PRO A 719 40.25 -6.19 -6.90
C PRO A 719 38.94 -5.43 -7.04
N ARG A 720 38.10 -5.83 -7.98
CA ARG A 720 36.73 -5.26 -8.17
C ARG A 720 35.80 -5.70 -7.04
N TRP A 721 36.03 -6.87 -6.45
CA TRP A 721 35.26 -7.43 -5.36
C TRP A 721 35.90 -7.10 -4.01
N LYS A 722 35.20 -6.35 -3.18
CA LYS A 722 35.69 -5.83 -1.91
C LYS A 722 34.86 -6.36 -0.74
N PRO A 723 35.41 -6.48 0.47
CA PRO A 723 34.60 -6.69 1.66
C PRO A 723 33.58 -5.56 1.85
N PRO A 724 32.34 -5.86 2.26
CA PRO A 724 31.36 -4.82 2.57
C PRO A 724 31.80 -4.00 3.80
N VAL A 725 31.48 -2.70 3.77
CA VAL A 725 31.71 -1.82 4.93
C VAL A 725 30.51 -1.97 5.88
N VAL A 726 30.75 -2.43 7.10
CA VAL A 726 29.72 -2.64 8.12
C VAL A 726 30.01 -1.72 9.30
N ALA A 727 29.07 -0.81 9.60
CA ALA A 727 29.15 0.00 10.80
C ALA A 727 28.73 -0.82 12.03
N GLU A 728 29.29 -0.55 13.21
CA GLU A 728 28.91 -1.21 14.47
C GLU A 728 27.43 -1.03 14.80
N THR A 729 26.85 0.10 14.39
CA THR A 729 25.43 0.44 14.57
C THR A 729 24.49 -0.24 13.58
N THR A 730 25.02 -1.00 12.59
CA THR A 730 24.17 -1.69 11.60
C THR A 730 23.33 -2.76 12.30
N PRO A 731 21.99 -2.66 12.25
CA PRO A 731 21.12 -3.62 12.94
C PRO A 731 21.18 -5.00 12.27
N LEU A 732 21.14 -6.04 13.08
CA LEU A 732 20.96 -7.40 12.59
C LEU A 732 19.48 -7.62 12.27
N TRP A 733 19.18 -7.92 11.00
CA TRP A 733 17.81 -8.22 10.59
C TRP A 733 17.44 -9.67 10.89
N THR A 734 16.29 -9.85 11.54
CA THR A 734 15.68 -11.13 11.87
C THR A 734 14.23 -11.14 11.39
N ASP A 735 13.56 -12.30 11.45
CA ASP A 735 12.14 -12.38 11.12
C ASP A 735 11.27 -11.50 12.05
N ASP A 736 11.70 -11.35 13.30
CA ASP A 736 11.01 -10.53 14.31
C ASP A 736 11.42 -9.05 14.28
N PHE A 737 12.56 -8.69 13.64
CA PHE A 737 13.11 -7.33 13.70
C PHE A 737 13.84 -6.93 12.42
N SER A 738 13.45 -5.79 11.83
CA SER A 738 14.20 -5.11 10.78
C SER A 738 13.96 -3.60 10.86
N ASN A 739 15.00 -2.80 10.66
CA ASN A 739 14.91 -1.35 10.66
C ASN A 739 15.20 -0.81 9.25
N ILE A 740 14.14 -0.55 8.49
CA ILE A 740 14.27 -0.09 7.09
C ILE A 740 14.79 1.34 7.02
N LEU A 741 14.44 2.20 7.99
CA LEU A 741 14.87 3.60 7.99
C LEU A 741 16.38 3.74 8.15
N SER A 742 17.06 2.74 8.74
CA SER A 742 18.53 2.75 8.91
C SER A 742 19.31 2.51 7.61
N VAL A 743 18.65 2.07 6.54
CA VAL A 743 19.27 1.72 5.25
C VAL A 743 18.79 2.60 4.09
N LEU A 744 17.99 3.63 4.35
CA LEU A 744 17.60 4.63 3.35
C LEU A 744 18.85 5.38 2.85
N ARG A 745 18.96 5.53 1.51
CA ARG A 745 20.02 6.31 0.85
C ARG A 745 19.75 7.80 0.87
#